data_c8bc69ebbe1d784da7d6e937796c12dc
#
_entry.id   c8bc69ebbe1d784da7d6e937796c12dc
#
_cell.length_a   1.000
_cell.length_b   1.000
_cell.length_c   1.000
_cell.angle_alpha   90.00
_cell.angle_beta   90.00
_cell.angle_gamma   90.00
#
_symmetry.space_group_name_H-M   'P 1'
#
loop_
_entity.id
_entity.type
_entity.pdbx_description
1 polymer ?
#
loop_
_entity_poly.entity_id
_entity_poly.type
_entity_poly.pdbx_seq_one_letter_code
_entity_poly.pdbx_strand_id
1 'polypeptide(L)'
;MRLLPSLALLISLTAAVVPARADTLAVVRDGRTQPQYSYADAIREVVHVETSVDSDGDGRRDRVAVFVTRPRQSDGAHKVAVILEASPYFGGLIEAPHHPTEIVDQPRLSPWTPPTHAKPAVDYARSNYDNYFVARGYAVVAASSLGTGDSEGCPSLTGPDEIEAMKAVVDWLSGRARASYGDGRAALAEWSTGAVAMVGNAYNATLALGVAQTGVGGLKTVVANVVTSNWYDYYRANGGVVEPDGFPGEDADLHAKVVLTRARPAQCAAAIASIEQRMDRVSGDYNGFWAQRDFTRHIDRLRRHGISVFQIAGLSDWNARTSQFAQLWDALGRHRVERRLWLYQAGHADILNVRRQAWLDAVQAWLDHALYGVDSGTDAWPQVQLETAPGQWQPYPQWPRPGARVVTWQLHAQADADSAHALRRAPDHRSGAQAEERAFVDAPSRKAAELIAHPDRDDPNRLLFLSEPLADDAQLSGTAQVSVQAALDGPSPYLTALLVDYGEDTRVTGFAATAQTWCFGDSLPNNSGCRPIYAYTTAPTPYQVVTRGWIDVRNRHGRERSEAIRAGESYALRWALQPGDYRFKAGHRIGLVLLSSDPGYTLRYRPGTRVSVRLDASSLSLPLVEPEVPSRSTPTAAR
;
A
#
# COMPACT_ATOMS: atom_id res chain seq x y z
N MET A 1 -35.35 -55.68 55.50
CA MET A 1 -36.04 -54.42 55.22
C MET A 1 -35.02 -53.26 55.31
N ARG A 2 -34.47 -52.79 54.22
CA ARG A 2 -33.59 -51.63 54.18
C ARG A 2 -34.18 -50.67 53.15
N LEU A 3 -34.60 -49.49 53.59
CA LEU A 3 -35.13 -48.39 52.81
C LEU A 3 -33.98 -47.67 52.14
N LEU A 4 -34.03 -47.49 50.82
CA LEU A 4 -33.18 -46.60 50.05
C LEU A 4 -33.83 -45.22 49.91
N PRO A 5 -33.10 -44.10 50.07
CA PRO A 5 -33.66 -42.79 49.79
C PRO A 5 -33.48 -42.42 48.31
N SER A 6 -34.57 -41.97 47.71
CA SER A 6 -34.58 -41.40 46.34
C SER A 6 -33.93 -40.02 46.32
N LEU A 7 -32.90 -39.87 45.52
CA LEU A 7 -32.22 -38.59 45.26
C LEU A 7 -32.91 -37.88 44.08
N ALA A 8 -33.65 -36.81 44.37
CA ALA A 8 -34.25 -35.96 43.35
C ALA A 8 -33.21 -35.01 42.79
N LEU A 9 -32.88 -35.16 41.48
CA LEU A 9 -31.97 -34.28 40.74
C LEU A 9 -32.74 -33.02 40.30
N LEU A 10 -32.50 -31.89 40.97
CA LEU A 10 -32.96 -30.57 40.53
C LEU A 10 -32.08 -30.11 39.35
N ILE A 11 -32.60 -30.15 38.14
CA ILE A 11 -31.99 -29.51 36.95
C ILE A 11 -32.37 -28.03 37.00
N SER A 12 -31.46 -27.17 37.43
CA SER A 12 -31.60 -25.72 37.29
C SER A 12 -31.32 -25.33 35.82
N LEU A 13 -32.39 -25.01 35.08
CA LEU A 13 -32.28 -24.32 33.79
C LEU A 13 -31.76 -22.89 34.05
N THR A 14 -30.47 -22.65 33.84
CA THR A 14 -29.95 -21.30 33.67
C THR A 14 -30.34 -20.83 32.27
N ALA A 15 -31.36 -19.99 32.17
CA ALA A 15 -31.67 -19.26 30.96
C ALA A 15 -30.46 -18.36 30.65
N ALA A 16 -29.75 -18.69 29.60
CA ALA A 16 -28.72 -17.81 29.04
C ALA A 16 -29.43 -16.53 28.60
N VAL A 17 -29.21 -15.44 29.33
CA VAL A 17 -29.59 -14.09 28.88
C VAL A 17 -28.74 -13.76 27.67
N VAL A 18 -29.29 -13.99 26.48
CA VAL A 18 -28.75 -13.44 25.25
C VAL A 18 -28.90 -11.92 25.37
N PRO A 19 -27.80 -11.13 25.34
CA PRO A 19 -27.93 -9.68 25.36
C PRO A 19 -28.81 -9.26 24.20
N ALA A 20 -29.86 -8.49 24.47
CA ALA A 20 -30.73 -7.92 23.45
C ALA A 20 -29.81 -7.16 22.44
N ARG A 21 -29.75 -7.63 21.20
CA ARG A 21 -29.13 -6.88 20.14
C ARG A 21 -29.82 -5.52 20.12
N ALA A 22 -29.04 -4.43 20.26
CA ALA A 22 -29.57 -3.09 20.03
C ALA A 22 -30.33 -3.10 18.71
N ASP A 23 -31.56 -2.59 18.69
CA ASP A 23 -32.39 -2.52 17.48
C ASP A 23 -31.64 -1.71 16.42
N THR A 24 -31.07 -2.40 15.43
CA THR A 24 -30.31 -1.76 14.36
C THR A 24 -31.20 -1.52 13.15
N LEU A 25 -30.89 -0.47 12.38
CA LEU A 25 -31.60 -0.15 11.14
C LEU A 25 -31.31 -1.14 10.00
N ALA A 26 -30.27 -1.95 10.08
CA ALA A 26 -29.91 -2.85 9.00
C ALA A 26 -30.98 -3.92 8.73
N VAL A 27 -31.57 -3.90 7.57
CA VAL A 27 -32.49 -4.94 7.09
C VAL A 27 -31.70 -5.96 6.28
N VAL A 28 -31.59 -7.19 6.78
CA VAL A 28 -30.83 -8.26 6.14
C VAL A 28 -31.74 -9.23 5.41
N ARG A 29 -31.41 -9.52 4.14
CA ARG A 29 -32.03 -10.59 3.33
C ARG A 29 -30.94 -11.28 2.53
N ASP A 30 -30.99 -12.59 2.44
CA ASP A 30 -30.02 -13.41 1.68
C ASP A 30 -28.56 -13.10 2.01
N GLY A 31 -28.27 -12.93 3.32
CA GLY A 31 -26.92 -12.64 3.81
C GLY A 31 -26.38 -11.25 3.45
N ARG A 32 -27.25 -10.27 3.15
CA ARG A 32 -26.87 -8.90 2.75
C ARG A 32 -27.80 -7.86 3.35
N THR A 33 -27.23 -6.71 3.73
CA THR A 33 -28.03 -5.52 4.05
C THR A 33 -28.72 -4.99 2.78
N GLN A 34 -29.97 -4.57 2.92
CA GLN A 34 -30.83 -4.13 1.80
C GLN A 34 -30.97 -2.61 1.80
N PRO A 35 -31.07 -1.95 0.62
CA PRO A 35 -31.39 -0.53 0.53
C PRO A 35 -32.84 -0.30 0.94
N GLN A 36 -33.03 0.43 2.05
CA GLN A 36 -34.33 0.73 2.65
C GLN A 36 -34.52 2.20 2.91
N TYR A 37 -33.43 3.01 2.94
CA TYR A 37 -33.46 4.38 3.42
C TYR A 37 -33.08 5.34 2.28
N SER A 38 -33.77 6.50 2.26
CA SER A 38 -33.49 7.54 1.28
C SER A 38 -32.15 8.24 1.61
N TYR A 39 -31.24 8.22 0.66
CA TYR A 39 -29.99 8.96 0.76
C TYR A 39 -30.23 10.48 0.70
N ALA A 40 -31.26 10.94 -0.04
CA ALA A 40 -31.62 12.34 -0.12
C ALA A 40 -32.06 12.92 1.22
N ASP A 41 -32.79 12.12 2.02
CA ASP A 41 -33.29 12.51 3.34
C ASP A 41 -32.29 12.27 4.48
N ALA A 42 -31.09 11.80 4.19
CA ALA A 42 -30.07 11.52 5.20
C ALA A 42 -29.75 12.76 6.05
N ILE A 43 -29.49 12.55 7.34
CA ILE A 43 -28.96 13.58 8.23
C ILE A 43 -27.50 13.80 7.86
N ARG A 44 -27.14 15.08 7.65
CA ARG A 44 -25.79 15.53 7.37
C ARG A 44 -25.39 16.56 8.41
N GLU A 45 -24.34 16.28 9.15
CA GLU A 45 -23.90 17.14 10.25
C GLU A 45 -22.36 17.20 10.29
N VAL A 46 -21.85 18.32 10.77
CA VAL A 46 -20.43 18.56 10.99
C VAL A 46 -20.20 18.73 12.47
N VAL A 47 -19.28 17.95 13.02
CA VAL A 47 -18.88 18.04 14.42
C VAL A 47 -17.37 18.16 14.53
N HIS A 48 -16.89 18.68 15.66
CA HIS A 48 -15.47 18.77 15.97
C HIS A 48 -15.19 17.85 17.17
N VAL A 49 -14.41 16.80 16.92
CA VAL A 49 -14.01 15.82 17.95
C VAL A 49 -12.77 16.33 18.67
N GLU A 50 -12.81 16.40 19.99
CA GLU A 50 -11.68 16.76 20.86
C GLU A 50 -10.68 15.59 20.90
N THR A 51 -9.42 15.87 20.59
CA THR A 51 -8.33 14.89 20.65
C THR A 51 -7.58 14.97 21.97
N SER A 52 -6.59 14.10 22.19
CA SER A 52 -5.67 14.17 23.31
C SER A 52 -4.38 14.92 23.01
N VAL A 53 -4.19 15.39 21.76
CA VAL A 53 -2.94 15.97 21.27
C VAL A 53 -3.02 17.50 21.17
N ASP A 54 -1.86 18.15 21.21
CA ASP A 54 -1.60 19.56 20.93
C ASP A 54 -0.41 19.59 19.98
N SER A 55 -0.69 19.43 18.68
CA SER A 55 0.35 19.21 17.67
C SER A 55 0.89 20.51 17.08
N ASP A 56 0.22 21.65 17.30
CA ASP A 56 0.70 22.98 16.90
C ASP A 56 1.34 23.75 18.06
N GLY A 57 1.30 23.20 19.29
CA GLY A 57 1.97 23.74 20.48
C GLY A 57 1.31 25.03 21.02
N ASP A 58 0.02 25.26 20.77
CA ASP A 58 -0.70 26.45 21.24
C ASP A 58 -1.19 26.33 22.70
N GLY A 59 -0.95 25.18 23.36
CA GLY A 59 -1.37 24.89 24.73
C GLY A 59 -2.81 24.38 24.85
N ARG A 60 -3.46 24.07 23.74
CA ARG A 60 -4.83 23.56 23.68
C ARG A 60 -4.85 22.23 22.93
N ARG A 61 -5.79 21.36 23.30
CA ARG A 61 -6.00 20.13 22.56
C ARG A 61 -6.62 20.43 21.21
N ASP A 62 -6.05 19.82 20.18
CA ASP A 62 -6.54 19.92 18.81
C ASP A 62 -7.92 19.28 18.66
N ARG A 63 -8.76 19.85 17.82
CA ARG A 63 -10.04 19.29 17.42
C ARG A 63 -10.03 18.98 15.94
N VAL A 64 -10.62 17.85 15.57
CA VAL A 64 -10.71 17.42 14.17
C VAL A 64 -12.14 17.51 13.66
N ALA A 65 -12.29 18.00 12.44
CA ALA A 65 -13.59 18.14 11.77
C ALA A 65 -14.04 16.78 11.25
N VAL A 66 -15.27 16.42 11.57
CA VAL A 66 -15.89 15.14 11.23
C VAL A 66 -17.25 15.39 10.59
N PHE A 67 -17.45 14.82 9.40
CA PHE A 67 -18.62 14.95 8.57
C PHE A 67 -19.41 13.65 8.61
N VAL A 68 -20.65 13.70 9.09
CA VAL A 68 -21.49 12.52 9.31
C VAL A 68 -22.63 12.52 8.31
N THR A 69 -22.79 11.43 7.55
CA THR A 69 -23.97 11.16 6.73
C THR A 69 -24.61 9.88 7.23
N ARG A 70 -25.85 9.96 7.74
CA ARG A 70 -26.55 8.83 8.35
C ARG A 70 -28.04 8.78 7.99
N PRO A 71 -28.67 7.62 7.93
CA PRO A 71 -30.11 7.53 7.69
C PRO A 71 -30.89 8.37 8.70
N ARG A 72 -31.90 9.12 8.24
CA ARG A 72 -32.76 9.94 9.11
C ARG A 72 -33.39 9.13 10.26
N GLN A 73 -33.69 7.85 9.99
CA GLN A 73 -34.29 6.93 10.97
C GLN A 73 -33.36 6.58 12.13
N SER A 74 -32.06 6.90 12.01
CA SER A 74 -31.12 6.76 13.13
C SER A 74 -31.24 7.89 14.18
N ASP A 75 -32.10 8.87 13.95
CA ASP A 75 -32.44 9.93 14.90
C ASP A 75 -33.55 9.45 15.83
N GLY A 76 -33.18 8.61 16.79
CA GLY A 76 -34.14 7.97 17.71
C GLY A 76 -33.58 6.72 18.37
N ALA A 77 -34.45 5.71 18.59
CA ALA A 77 -34.09 4.50 19.31
C ALA A 77 -33.18 3.53 18.52
N HIS A 78 -33.16 3.64 17.20
CA HIS A 78 -32.41 2.73 16.35
C HIS A 78 -30.98 3.22 16.09
N LYS A 79 -30.03 2.29 16.06
CA LYS A 79 -28.61 2.58 15.86
C LYS A 79 -28.10 2.03 14.55
N VAL A 80 -27.01 2.62 14.04
CA VAL A 80 -26.32 2.19 12.83
C VAL A 80 -24.85 1.93 13.09
N ALA A 81 -24.28 0.95 12.40
CA ALA A 81 -22.84 0.77 12.36
C ALA A 81 -22.19 1.83 11.47
N VAL A 82 -20.90 2.05 11.65
CA VAL A 82 -20.17 3.17 11.05
C VAL A 82 -19.10 2.71 10.08
N ILE A 83 -19.07 3.31 8.90
CA ILE A 83 -17.96 3.26 7.96
C ILE A 83 -17.26 4.61 8.04
N LEU A 84 -16.01 4.60 8.53
CA LEU A 84 -15.18 5.80 8.74
C LEU A 84 -14.08 5.86 7.69
N GLU A 85 -13.97 6.97 6.99
CA GLU A 85 -12.83 7.33 6.16
C GLU A 85 -12.12 8.55 6.77
N ALA A 86 -10.86 8.37 7.18
CA ALA A 86 -10.00 9.46 7.64
C ALA A 86 -9.07 9.88 6.49
N SER A 87 -8.91 11.18 6.26
CA SER A 87 -8.14 11.66 5.11
C SER A 87 -7.46 13.00 5.39
N PRO A 88 -6.22 13.21 4.92
CA PRO A 88 -5.60 14.53 4.90
C PRO A 88 -6.06 15.36 3.68
N TYR A 89 -6.79 14.78 2.73
CA TYR A 89 -7.09 15.39 1.43
C TYR A 89 -8.45 16.08 1.35
N PHE A 90 -9.32 15.93 2.34
CA PHE A 90 -10.66 16.54 2.29
C PHE A 90 -10.63 18.07 2.26
N GLY A 91 -9.59 18.70 2.79
CA GLY A 91 -9.36 20.13 2.71
C GLY A 91 -8.74 20.61 1.39
N GLY A 92 -8.50 19.70 0.44
CA GLY A 92 -7.76 19.97 -0.80
C GLY A 92 -6.24 19.93 -0.59
N LEU A 93 -5.51 20.55 -1.51
CA LEU A 93 -4.05 20.64 -1.49
C LEU A 93 -3.60 22.08 -1.68
N ILE A 94 -2.44 22.43 -1.12
CA ILE A 94 -1.75 23.68 -1.41
C ILE A 94 -0.44 23.38 -2.15
N GLU A 95 0.10 24.40 -2.82
CA GLU A 95 1.37 24.26 -3.54
C GLU A 95 2.57 24.32 -2.60
N ALA A 96 3.54 23.46 -2.85
CA ALA A 96 4.86 23.52 -2.24
C ALA A 96 5.91 23.06 -3.26
N PRO A 97 7.14 23.63 -3.24
CA PRO A 97 8.15 23.30 -4.24
C PRO A 97 8.72 21.91 -4.00
N HIS A 98 8.86 21.13 -5.07
CA HIS A 98 9.58 19.87 -5.05
C HIS A 98 11.06 20.10 -4.74
N HIS A 99 11.70 19.11 -4.11
CA HIS A 99 13.13 19.18 -3.84
C HIS A 99 13.96 18.92 -5.09
N PRO A 100 15.20 19.49 -5.17
CA PRO A 100 16.10 19.17 -6.28
C PRO A 100 16.40 17.66 -6.32
N THR A 101 16.35 17.11 -7.52
CA THR A 101 16.69 15.72 -7.80
C THR A 101 18.10 15.57 -8.40
N GLU A 102 18.66 16.66 -8.91
CA GLU A 102 20.02 16.76 -9.42
C GLU A 102 20.98 17.11 -8.29
N ILE A 103 21.91 16.21 -7.98
CA ILE A 103 22.79 16.33 -6.82
C ILE A 103 24.17 16.81 -7.26
N VAL A 104 24.54 17.99 -6.79
CA VAL A 104 25.88 18.57 -7.01
C VAL A 104 26.88 18.10 -5.94
N ASP A 105 26.51 18.27 -4.65
CA ASP A 105 27.34 17.89 -3.51
C ASP A 105 26.57 16.93 -2.57
N GLN A 106 25.37 17.34 -2.14
CA GLN A 106 24.49 16.55 -1.30
C GLN A 106 23.01 16.89 -1.57
N PRO A 107 22.08 16.00 -1.27
CA PRO A 107 20.65 16.29 -1.35
C PRO A 107 20.27 17.52 -0.53
N ARG A 108 19.39 18.36 -1.07
CA ARG A 108 18.95 19.61 -0.45
C ARG A 108 17.44 19.65 -0.38
N LEU A 109 16.93 20.41 0.59
CA LEU A 109 15.52 20.78 0.66
C LEU A 109 15.27 22.07 -0.12
N SER A 110 14.12 22.19 -0.73
CA SER A 110 13.64 23.46 -1.30
C SER A 110 13.14 24.36 -0.18
N PRO A 111 13.54 25.64 -0.14
CA PRO A 111 13.00 26.59 0.82
C PRO A 111 11.49 26.73 0.67
N TRP A 112 10.78 26.72 1.80
CA TRP A 112 9.35 26.92 1.84
C TRP A 112 8.94 27.56 3.17
N THR A 113 7.91 28.41 3.11
CA THR A 113 7.30 29.01 4.29
C THR A 113 5.80 28.78 4.19
N PRO A 114 5.16 28.28 5.26
CA PRO A 114 3.72 28.10 5.25
C PRO A 114 3.00 29.42 4.94
N PRO A 115 1.95 29.40 4.12
CA PRO A 115 1.15 30.61 3.89
C PRO A 115 0.48 31.05 5.19
N THR A 116 0.21 32.36 5.33
CA THR A 116 -0.46 32.90 6.53
C THR A 116 -1.90 32.44 6.62
N HIS A 117 -2.55 32.23 5.46
CA HIS A 117 -3.93 31.77 5.35
C HIS A 117 -4.03 30.74 4.24
N ALA A 118 -4.82 29.69 4.46
CA ALA A 118 -5.33 28.81 3.43
C ALA A 118 -6.87 28.83 3.47
N LYS A 119 -7.50 28.54 2.34
CA LYS A 119 -8.94 28.38 2.27
C LYS A 119 -9.22 26.90 2.02
N PRO A 120 -9.98 26.22 2.90
CA PRO A 120 -10.42 24.86 2.62
C PRO A 120 -11.15 24.78 1.27
N ALA A 121 -10.85 23.74 0.50
CA ALA A 121 -11.44 23.58 -0.84
C ALA A 121 -12.85 22.97 -0.80
N VAL A 122 -13.31 22.46 0.34
CA VAL A 122 -14.53 21.65 0.45
C VAL A 122 -15.34 22.07 1.67
N ASP A 123 -16.58 22.44 1.46
CA ASP A 123 -17.50 22.81 2.55
C ASP A 123 -18.02 21.57 3.32
N TYR A 124 -18.11 20.41 2.67
CA TYR A 124 -18.56 19.16 3.27
C TYR A 124 -17.83 17.98 2.67
N ALA A 125 -16.99 17.34 3.47
CA ALA A 125 -16.24 16.16 3.05
C ALA A 125 -17.12 14.89 3.01
N ARG A 126 -16.88 14.04 2.03
CA ARG A 126 -17.63 12.79 1.82
C ARG A 126 -16.73 11.65 1.44
N SER A 127 -17.10 10.47 1.90
CA SER A 127 -16.52 9.21 1.43
C SER A 127 -17.16 8.79 0.10
N ASN A 128 -16.44 8.01 -0.66
CA ASN A 128 -16.96 7.40 -1.89
C ASN A 128 -18.06 6.37 -1.65
N TYR A 129 -18.38 6.06 -0.40
CA TYR A 129 -19.28 4.98 -0.01
C TYR A 129 -20.64 5.45 0.51
N ASP A 130 -20.82 6.75 0.78
CA ASP A 130 -22.05 7.26 1.36
C ASP A 130 -23.27 7.07 0.43
N ASN A 131 -23.11 7.27 -0.87
CA ASN A 131 -24.13 7.03 -1.90
C ASN A 131 -24.70 5.60 -1.92
N TYR A 132 -23.92 4.63 -1.41
CA TYR A 132 -24.29 3.21 -1.43
C TYR A 132 -24.72 2.69 -0.07
N PHE A 133 -23.95 3.00 0.98
CA PHE A 133 -24.14 2.36 2.28
C PHE A 133 -25.18 3.05 3.17
N VAL A 134 -25.39 4.37 3.02
CA VAL A 134 -26.40 5.07 3.82
C VAL A 134 -27.80 4.47 3.59
N ALA A 135 -28.14 4.18 2.33
CA ALA A 135 -29.39 3.53 2.00
C ALA A 135 -29.53 2.13 2.65
N ARG A 136 -28.44 1.49 3.03
CA ARG A 136 -28.37 0.13 3.61
C ARG A 136 -28.32 0.10 5.14
N GLY A 137 -28.51 1.28 5.79
CA GLY A 137 -28.55 1.35 7.24
C GLY A 137 -27.18 1.49 7.90
N TYR A 138 -26.21 2.10 7.22
CA TYR A 138 -24.93 2.50 7.78
C TYR A 138 -24.86 4.03 7.94
N ALA A 139 -24.11 4.49 8.91
CA ALA A 139 -23.55 5.84 8.86
C ALA A 139 -22.22 5.80 8.13
N VAL A 140 -22.01 6.77 7.24
CA VAL A 140 -20.73 6.98 6.57
C VAL A 140 -20.15 8.30 7.07
N VAL A 141 -18.95 8.24 7.60
CA VAL A 141 -18.28 9.32 8.31
C VAL A 141 -16.96 9.64 7.61
N ALA A 142 -16.75 10.92 7.29
CA ALA A 142 -15.48 11.42 6.76
C ALA A 142 -14.82 12.29 7.84
N ALA A 143 -13.55 12.03 8.17
CA ALA A 143 -12.78 12.77 9.16
C ALA A 143 -11.55 13.44 8.52
N SER A 144 -11.45 14.76 8.61
CA SER A 144 -10.24 15.49 8.20
C SER A 144 -9.13 15.29 9.20
N SER A 145 -7.93 14.91 8.73
CA SER A 145 -6.76 14.74 9.58
C SER A 145 -6.28 16.10 10.16
N LEU A 146 -5.34 16.04 11.12
CA LEU A 146 -4.77 17.24 11.74
C LEU A 146 -4.18 18.20 10.70
N GLY A 147 -4.43 19.47 10.88
CA GLY A 147 -3.90 20.54 10.01
C GLY A 147 -4.55 20.61 8.62
N THR A 148 -5.66 19.91 8.39
CA THR A 148 -6.33 19.87 7.08
C THR A 148 -7.78 20.37 7.17
N GLY A 149 -8.20 21.16 6.19
CA GLY A 149 -9.56 21.74 6.19
C GLY A 149 -9.87 22.50 7.47
N ASP A 150 -10.99 22.16 8.11
CA ASP A 150 -11.45 22.77 9.35
C ASP A 150 -10.89 22.09 10.62
N SER A 151 -9.95 21.16 10.48
CA SER A 151 -9.25 20.55 11.62
C SER A 151 -8.14 21.46 12.13
N GLU A 152 -7.95 21.45 13.46
CA GLU A 152 -6.84 22.09 14.16
C GLU A 152 -5.58 21.22 14.10
N GLY A 153 -4.48 21.67 14.70
CA GLY A 153 -3.21 20.95 14.75
C GLY A 153 -2.42 20.98 13.44
N CYS A 154 -1.43 20.08 13.32
CA CYS A 154 -0.48 20.05 12.21
C CYS A 154 -0.32 18.65 11.61
N PRO A 155 -0.17 18.55 10.27
CA PRO A 155 0.09 17.27 9.61
C PRO A 155 1.42 16.68 10.07
N SER A 156 1.49 15.37 10.20
CA SER A 156 2.70 14.68 10.67
C SER A 156 3.09 13.47 9.82
N LEU A 157 2.49 13.30 8.64
CA LEU A 157 2.67 12.14 7.76
C LEU A 157 2.35 10.82 8.51
N THR A 158 1.09 10.67 8.94
CA THR A 158 0.63 9.56 9.79
C THR A 158 1.50 9.33 11.03
N GLY A 159 2.10 10.37 11.58
CA GLY A 159 2.81 10.30 12.84
C GLY A 159 1.89 10.02 14.03
N PRO A 160 2.46 9.82 15.24
CA PRO A 160 1.68 9.47 16.43
C PRO A 160 0.50 10.39 16.69
N ASP A 161 0.66 11.71 16.49
CA ASP A 161 -0.38 12.69 16.76
C ASP A 161 -1.59 12.55 15.82
N GLU A 162 -1.35 12.33 14.52
CA GLU A 162 -2.45 12.06 13.58
C GLU A 162 -3.18 10.77 13.91
N ILE A 163 -2.45 9.73 14.28
CA ILE A 163 -3.04 8.43 14.66
C ILE A 163 -3.91 8.60 15.92
N GLU A 164 -3.43 9.29 16.96
CA GLU A 164 -4.21 9.56 18.17
C GLU A 164 -5.41 10.46 17.89
N ALA A 165 -5.29 11.42 16.99
CA ALA A 165 -6.41 12.27 16.59
C ALA A 165 -7.51 11.45 15.87
N MET A 166 -7.14 10.58 14.94
CA MET A 166 -8.12 9.72 14.23
C MET A 166 -8.68 8.63 15.14
N LYS A 167 -7.90 8.14 16.10
CA LYS A 167 -8.39 7.25 17.17
C LYS A 167 -9.48 7.93 18.01
N ALA A 168 -9.32 9.22 18.33
CA ALA A 168 -10.33 9.97 19.09
C ALA A 168 -11.70 10.01 18.38
N VAL A 169 -11.70 10.00 17.03
CA VAL A 169 -12.95 9.88 16.25
C VAL A 169 -13.63 8.54 16.49
N VAL A 170 -12.87 7.43 16.49
CA VAL A 170 -13.41 6.10 16.81
C VAL A 170 -13.91 6.05 18.25
N ASP A 171 -13.19 6.68 19.18
CA ASP A 171 -13.62 6.78 20.58
C ASP A 171 -14.91 7.60 20.71
N TRP A 172 -15.07 8.69 20.00
CA TRP A 172 -16.32 9.47 19.98
C TRP A 172 -17.49 8.66 19.43
N LEU A 173 -17.30 7.96 18.30
CA LEU A 173 -18.31 7.07 17.70
C LEU A 173 -18.74 5.93 18.63
N SER A 174 -17.96 5.65 19.66
CA SER A 174 -18.21 4.63 20.68
C SER A 174 -18.54 5.23 22.05
N GLY A 175 -18.80 6.54 22.14
CA GLY A 175 -19.20 7.25 23.36
C GLY A 175 -18.09 7.50 24.38
N ARG A 176 -16.80 7.41 23.96
CA ARG A 176 -15.64 7.55 24.86
C ARG A 176 -14.86 8.86 24.71
N ALA A 177 -15.16 9.66 23.70
CA ALA A 177 -14.56 10.98 23.50
C ALA A 177 -15.65 12.06 23.37
N ARG A 178 -15.26 13.33 23.51
CA ARG A 178 -16.15 14.46 23.40
C ARG A 178 -16.10 15.06 22.00
N ALA A 179 -17.23 15.57 21.56
CA ALA A 179 -17.32 16.41 20.35
C ALA A 179 -18.34 17.53 20.57
N SER A 180 -18.25 18.55 19.73
CA SER A 180 -19.17 19.66 19.72
C SER A 180 -19.56 20.06 18.30
N TYR A 181 -20.74 20.63 18.16
CA TYR A 181 -21.14 21.36 16.97
C TYR A 181 -20.40 22.71 16.89
N GLY A 182 -20.48 23.40 15.75
CA GLY A 182 -19.85 24.71 15.56
C GLY A 182 -20.37 25.79 16.50
N ASP A 183 -21.56 25.63 17.08
CA ASP A 183 -22.16 26.53 18.10
C ASP A 183 -21.74 26.17 19.53
N GLY A 184 -20.89 25.17 19.73
CA GLY A 184 -20.38 24.73 21.03
C GLY A 184 -21.26 23.73 21.77
N ARG A 185 -22.46 23.39 21.27
CA ARG A 185 -23.29 22.33 21.85
C ARG A 185 -22.59 20.99 21.75
N ALA A 186 -22.74 20.16 22.80
CA ALA A 186 -22.22 18.79 22.78
C ALA A 186 -22.84 17.96 21.65
N ALA A 187 -21.99 17.24 20.90
CA ALA A 187 -22.40 16.33 19.86
C ALA A 187 -22.15 14.88 20.33
N LEU A 188 -23.24 14.16 20.60
CA LEU A 188 -23.19 12.77 21.08
C LEU A 188 -23.49 11.81 19.92
N ALA A 189 -22.69 10.74 19.78
CA ALA A 189 -22.90 9.72 18.77
C ALA A 189 -23.86 8.60 19.27
N GLU A 190 -24.97 8.96 19.90
CA GLU A 190 -25.96 8.01 20.47
C GLU A 190 -26.60 7.12 19.38
N TRP A 191 -26.64 7.62 18.16
CA TRP A 191 -27.09 6.92 16.95
C TRP A 191 -26.15 5.79 16.50
N SER A 192 -24.91 5.77 16.99
CA SER A 192 -23.91 4.76 16.62
C SER A 192 -24.06 3.50 17.47
N THR A 193 -23.86 2.33 16.85
CA THR A 193 -23.72 1.04 17.57
C THR A 193 -22.39 0.94 18.31
N GLY A 194 -21.42 1.82 18.02
CA GLY A 194 -20.04 1.72 18.45
C GLY A 194 -19.20 0.73 17.64
N ALA A 195 -19.80 0.02 16.66
CA ALA A 195 -19.05 -0.81 15.72
C ALA A 195 -18.61 0.02 14.51
N VAL A 196 -17.30 0.10 14.30
CA VAL A 196 -16.67 0.94 13.27
C VAL A 196 -15.81 0.08 12.35
N ALA A 197 -15.92 0.31 11.04
CA ALA A 197 -14.93 -0.10 10.06
C ALA A 197 -14.20 1.15 9.57
N MET A 198 -12.89 1.08 9.40
CA MET A 198 -12.16 2.12 8.70
C MET A 198 -11.83 1.67 7.28
N VAL A 199 -12.13 2.53 6.32
CA VAL A 199 -11.87 2.28 4.90
C VAL A 199 -10.99 3.40 4.34
N GLY A 200 -10.17 3.10 3.34
CA GLY A 200 -9.38 4.16 2.71
C GLY A 200 -8.51 3.67 1.56
N ASN A 201 -8.09 4.66 0.76
CA ASN A 201 -7.12 4.51 -0.31
C ASN A 201 -5.82 5.23 0.08
N ALA A 202 -4.65 4.64 -0.21
CA ALA A 202 -3.32 5.22 0.01
C ALA A 202 -3.14 5.75 1.45
N TYR A 203 -2.90 7.04 1.62
CA TYR A 203 -2.73 7.68 2.94
C TYR A 203 -3.91 7.40 3.87
N ASN A 204 -5.15 7.43 3.36
CA ASN A 204 -6.36 7.15 4.16
C ASN A 204 -6.34 5.72 4.71
N ALA A 205 -5.87 4.76 3.91
CA ALA A 205 -5.68 3.37 4.34
C ALA A 205 -4.56 3.25 5.39
N THR A 206 -3.51 4.07 5.28
CA THR A 206 -2.42 4.12 6.26
C THR A 206 -2.90 4.66 7.60
N LEU A 207 -3.72 5.72 7.62
CA LEU A 207 -4.37 6.22 8.83
C LEU A 207 -5.22 5.11 9.49
N ALA A 208 -6.04 4.41 8.70
CA ALA A 208 -6.86 3.31 9.19
C ALA A 208 -6.02 2.19 9.83
N LEU A 209 -4.92 1.81 9.19
CA LEU A 209 -3.99 0.79 9.71
C LEU A 209 -3.30 1.26 11.00
N GLY A 210 -2.87 2.53 11.05
CA GLY A 210 -2.28 3.13 12.24
C GLY A 210 -3.23 3.15 13.43
N VAL A 211 -4.48 3.58 13.21
CA VAL A 211 -5.53 3.56 14.25
C VAL A 211 -5.82 2.15 14.72
N ALA A 212 -5.86 1.17 13.81
CA ALA A 212 -6.07 -0.24 14.19
C ALA A 212 -4.97 -0.75 15.14
N GLN A 213 -3.72 -0.29 14.97
CA GLN A 213 -2.60 -0.66 15.84
C GLN A 213 -2.67 -0.03 17.24
N THR A 214 -3.52 0.96 17.48
CA THR A 214 -3.76 1.46 18.84
C THR A 214 -4.56 0.47 19.69
N GLY A 215 -5.29 -0.44 19.04
CA GLY A 215 -6.22 -1.36 19.71
C GLY A 215 -7.48 -0.67 20.21
N VAL A 216 -7.87 0.44 19.60
CA VAL A 216 -9.06 1.21 19.98
C VAL A 216 -10.31 0.32 19.98
N GLY A 217 -11.08 0.40 21.05
CA GLY A 217 -12.35 -0.33 21.16
C GLY A 217 -13.35 0.16 20.12
N GLY A 218 -14.16 -0.75 19.58
CA GLY A 218 -15.16 -0.45 18.57
C GLY A 218 -14.71 -0.64 17.13
N LEU A 219 -13.41 -0.47 16.80
CA LEU A 219 -12.88 -0.79 15.47
C LEU A 219 -12.88 -2.31 15.25
N LYS A 220 -13.53 -2.76 14.17
CA LYS A 220 -13.73 -4.17 13.84
C LYS A 220 -12.90 -4.64 12.66
N THR A 221 -12.74 -3.77 11.67
CA THR A 221 -12.04 -4.11 10.43
C THR A 221 -11.44 -2.90 9.75
N VAL A 222 -10.40 -3.14 8.96
CA VAL A 222 -9.79 -2.16 8.05
C VAL A 222 -9.91 -2.66 6.63
N VAL A 223 -10.39 -1.81 5.73
CA VAL A 223 -10.37 -2.03 4.28
C VAL A 223 -9.31 -1.10 3.68
N ALA A 224 -8.18 -1.67 3.28
CA ALA A 224 -6.98 -0.93 2.90
C ALA A 224 -6.64 -1.12 1.42
N ASN A 225 -7.01 -0.15 0.59
CA ASN A 225 -6.63 -0.13 -0.82
C ASN A 225 -5.34 0.68 -1.01
N VAL A 226 -4.36 0.12 -1.75
CA VAL A 226 -3.06 0.74 -2.09
C VAL A 226 -2.35 1.40 -0.91
N VAL A 227 -2.39 0.73 0.25
CA VAL A 227 -1.88 1.24 1.52
C VAL A 227 -0.37 1.47 1.52
N THR A 228 0.09 2.57 2.10
CA THR A 228 1.49 2.76 2.47
C THR A 228 1.71 2.18 3.85
N SER A 229 2.19 0.95 3.93
CA SER A 229 2.39 0.23 5.21
C SER A 229 3.68 0.65 5.94
N ASN A 230 4.61 1.27 5.23
CA ASN A 230 5.90 1.73 5.75
C ASN A 230 6.37 2.95 4.95
N TRP A 231 6.37 4.12 5.56
CA TRP A 231 6.76 5.36 4.88
C TRP A 231 8.25 5.43 4.54
N TYR A 232 9.12 4.72 5.27
CA TYR A 232 10.52 4.60 4.88
C TYR A 232 10.62 3.96 3.50
N ASP A 233 10.01 2.81 3.29
CA ASP A 233 10.04 2.11 2.01
C ASP A 233 9.17 2.79 0.91
N TYR A 234 8.50 3.90 1.23
CA TYR A 234 7.84 4.76 0.26
C TYR A 234 8.78 5.85 -0.28
N TYR A 235 9.63 6.44 0.56
CA TYR A 235 10.57 7.51 0.20
C TYR A 235 12.03 7.06 0.16
N ARG A 236 12.33 5.83 0.54
CA ARG A 236 13.68 5.25 0.58
C ARG A 236 13.66 3.83 0.00
N ALA A 237 14.84 3.39 -0.43
CA ALA A 237 15.08 1.99 -0.77
C ALA A 237 16.51 1.63 -0.41
N ASN A 238 16.68 0.74 0.58
CA ASN A 238 18.00 0.33 1.05
C ASN A 238 18.97 1.51 1.25
N GLY A 239 18.52 2.55 1.97
CA GLY A 239 19.26 3.79 2.22
C GLY A 239 19.14 4.87 1.14
N GLY A 240 18.89 4.51 -0.10
CA GLY A 240 18.74 5.45 -1.19
C GLY A 240 17.43 6.25 -1.10
N VAL A 241 17.49 7.55 -1.36
CA VAL A 241 16.29 8.38 -1.55
C VAL A 241 15.65 7.97 -2.87
N VAL A 242 14.40 7.52 -2.81
CA VAL A 242 13.62 7.06 -3.96
C VAL A 242 12.30 7.78 -3.99
N GLU A 243 11.97 8.32 -5.13
CA GLU A 243 10.81 9.16 -5.34
C GLU A 243 9.58 8.33 -5.73
N PRO A 244 8.36 8.71 -5.30
CA PRO A 244 7.14 8.11 -5.82
C PRO A 244 7.00 8.37 -7.31
N ASP A 245 6.44 7.41 -8.04
CA ASP A 245 6.20 7.54 -9.48
C ASP A 245 5.33 8.77 -9.81
N GLY A 246 5.83 9.60 -10.73
CA GLY A 246 5.17 10.84 -11.14
C GLY A 246 5.40 12.05 -10.23
N PHE A 247 6.13 11.91 -9.11
CA PHE A 247 6.38 12.97 -8.14
C PHE A 247 7.89 13.11 -7.82
N PRO A 248 8.76 13.36 -8.83
CA PRO A 248 10.18 13.50 -8.58
C PRO A 248 10.46 14.71 -7.69
N GLY A 249 11.30 14.53 -6.66
CA GLY A 249 11.59 15.54 -5.66
C GLY A 249 10.60 15.59 -4.48
N GLU A 250 9.61 14.71 -4.43
CA GLU A 250 8.75 14.56 -3.24
C GLU A 250 9.51 13.85 -2.11
N ASP A 251 9.20 14.25 -0.88
CA ASP A 251 9.64 13.57 0.34
C ASP A 251 8.59 13.78 1.47
N ALA A 252 8.84 13.22 2.63
CA ALA A 252 7.92 13.23 3.77
C ALA A 252 7.45 14.64 4.18
N ASP A 253 8.32 15.62 4.15
CA ASP A 253 8.01 17.00 4.46
C ASP A 253 7.14 17.66 3.38
N LEU A 254 7.43 17.39 2.10
CA LEU A 254 6.64 17.93 0.99
C LEU A 254 5.21 17.42 1.07
N HIS A 255 5.01 16.14 1.36
CA HIS A 255 3.67 15.58 1.55
C HIS A 255 2.92 16.25 2.69
N ALA A 256 3.58 16.46 3.84
CA ALA A 256 2.98 17.20 4.96
C ALA A 256 2.67 18.66 4.61
N LYS A 257 3.52 19.32 3.79
CA LYS A 257 3.31 20.69 3.31
C LYS A 257 2.08 20.82 2.41
N VAL A 258 1.93 19.94 1.43
CA VAL A 258 0.84 20.06 0.44
C VAL A 258 -0.54 19.76 1.03
N VAL A 259 -0.65 19.00 2.10
CA VAL A 259 -1.92 18.73 2.80
C VAL A 259 -2.23 19.76 3.90
N LEU A 260 -1.34 20.69 4.21
CA LEU A 260 -1.52 21.71 5.25
C LEU A 260 -2.51 22.80 4.81
N THR A 261 -3.79 22.48 4.84
CA THR A 261 -4.88 23.32 4.33
C THR A 261 -5.73 24.00 5.40
N ARG A 262 -5.34 23.89 6.68
CA ARG A 262 -6.02 24.57 7.79
C ARG A 262 -6.02 26.09 7.61
N ALA A 263 -6.96 26.79 8.24
CA ALA A 263 -7.14 28.24 8.09
C ALA A 263 -5.88 29.08 8.40
N ARG A 264 -5.02 28.64 9.32
CA ARG A 264 -3.78 29.32 9.72
C ARG A 264 -2.57 28.37 9.63
N PRO A 265 -2.10 28.04 8.41
CA PRO A 265 -0.99 27.09 8.20
C PRO A 265 0.32 27.51 8.85
N ALA A 266 0.58 28.83 8.99
CA ALA A 266 1.81 29.36 9.59
C ALA A 266 2.07 28.84 11.02
N GLN A 267 1.04 28.44 11.76
CA GLN A 267 1.18 27.84 13.09
C GLN A 267 1.94 26.51 13.06
N CYS A 268 1.98 25.82 11.90
CA CYS A 268 2.64 24.53 11.73
C CYS A 268 4.12 24.63 11.29
N ALA A 269 4.71 25.83 11.22
CA ALA A 269 6.09 25.98 10.76
C ALA A 269 7.09 25.11 11.55
N ALA A 270 6.94 25.03 12.87
CA ALA A 270 7.82 24.20 13.72
C ALA A 270 7.64 22.70 13.51
N ALA A 271 6.38 22.24 13.31
CA ALA A 271 6.08 20.85 13.02
C ALA A 271 6.68 20.42 11.68
N ILE A 272 6.54 21.23 10.63
CA ILE A 272 7.15 20.96 9.32
C ILE A 272 8.68 20.92 9.42
N ALA A 273 9.31 21.91 10.09
CA ALA A 273 10.76 21.92 10.29
C ALA A 273 11.27 20.67 11.03
N SER A 274 10.50 20.16 11.98
CA SER A 274 10.80 18.89 12.67
C SER A 274 10.78 17.69 11.73
N ILE A 275 9.85 17.63 10.77
CA ILE A 275 9.82 16.57 9.74
C ILE A 275 11.06 16.70 8.86
N GLU A 276 11.36 17.90 8.33
CA GLU A 276 12.51 18.18 7.47
C GLU A 276 13.84 17.72 8.11
N GLN A 277 14.00 17.98 9.39
CA GLN A 277 15.21 17.57 10.12
C GLN A 277 15.27 16.05 10.33
N ARG A 278 14.16 15.42 10.69
CA ARG A 278 14.11 14.03 11.16
C ARG A 278 14.03 12.99 10.06
N MET A 279 13.49 13.34 8.88
CA MET A 279 13.35 12.40 7.76
C MET A 279 14.68 12.01 7.11
N ASP A 280 15.74 12.80 7.35
CA ASP A 280 17.09 12.61 6.85
C ASP A 280 17.18 12.32 5.34
N ARG A 281 17.05 13.38 4.54
CA ARG A 281 17.20 13.30 3.08
C ARG A 281 18.64 13.13 2.63
N VAL A 282 19.62 13.42 3.49
CA VAL A 282 21.05 13.43 3.13
C VAL A 282 21.65 12.03 3.17
N SER A 283 21.55 11.35 4.31
CA SER A 283 22.06 9.99 4.45
C SER A 283 21.09 8.93 3.95
N GLY A 284 19.79 9.22 4.02
CA GLY A 284 18.73 8.26 3.74
C GLY A 284 18.57 7.17 4.80
N ASP A 285 19.21 7.32 5.96
CA ASP A 285 19.23 6.31 7.01
C ASP A 285 17.86 6.12 7.68
N TYR A 286 17.56 4.89 8.04
CA TYR A 286 16.38 4.54 8.85
C TYR A 286 16.61 4.92 10.30
N ASN A 287 15.71 5.72 10.85
CA ASN A 287 15.81 6.24 12.22
C ASN A 287 14.45 6.20 12.96
N GLY A 288 14.37 6.79 14.14
CA GLY A 288 13.18 6.82 14.97
C GLY A 288 11.97 7.51 14.33
N PHE A 289 12.17 8.48 13.43
CA PHE A 289 11.09 9.11 12.66
C PHE A 289 10.38 8.10 11.75
N TRP A 290 11.15 7.31 11.03
CA TRP A 290 10.64 6.27 10.14
C TRP A 290 10.05 5.08 10.92
N ALA A 291 10.67 4.71 12.05
CA ALA A 291 10.19 3.63 12.90
C ALA A 291 8.78 3.88 13.45
N GLN A 292 8.41 5.14 13.71
CA GLN A 292 7.06 5.54 14.12
C GLN A 292 6.03 5.45 13.00
N ARG A 293 6.48 5.32 11.75
CA ARG A 293 5.68 5.28 10.51
C ARG A 293 5.80 3.94 9.79
N ASP A 294 6.27 2.93 10.48
CA ASP A 294 6.35 1.53 10.02
C ASP A 294 5.21 0.72 10.65
N PHE A 295 4.10 0.64 9.93
CA PHE A 295 2.89 -0.04 10.38
C PHE A 295 2.92 -1.56 10.17
N THR A 296 4.07 -2.13 9.82
CA THR A 296 4.27 -3.59 9.83
C THR A 296 4.72 -4.11 11.20
N ARG A 297 5.08 -3.23 12.13
CA ARG A 297 5.75 -3.59 13.40
C ARG A 297 4.81 -4.05 14.52
N HIS A 298 3.61 -3.52 14.60
CA HIS A 298 2.68 -3.76 15.74
C HIS A 298 1.40 -4.48 15.31
N ILE A 299 1.52 -5.36 14.33
CA ILE A 299 0.41 -6.14 13.76
C ILE A 299 -0.19 -7.13 14.78
N ASP A 300 0.59 -7.58 15.77
CA ASP A 300 0.12 -8.40 16.88
C ASP A 300 -1.06 -7.77 17.64
N ARG A 301 -1.15 -6.44 17.69
CA ARG A 301 -2.25 -5.71 18.33
C ARG A 301 -3.58 -5.92 17.60
N LEU A 302 -3.58 -5.97 16.25
CA LEU A 302 -4.80 -6.26 15.49
C LEU A 302 -5.36 -7.63 15.87
N ARG A 303 -4.49 -8.64 15.97
CA ARG A 303 -4.89 -9.99 16.40
C ARG A 303 -5.47 -10.01 17.80
N ARG A 304 -4.84 -9.30 18.74
CA ARG A 304 -5.30 -9.23 20.15
C ARG A 304 -6.68 -8.57 20.29
N HIS A 305 -6.99 -7.59 19.42
CA HIS A 305 -8.26 -6.85 19.46
C HIS A 305 -9.29 -7.37 18.45
N GLY A 306 -8.99 -8.47 17.74
CA GLY A 306 -9.89 -9.08 16.77
C GLY A 306 -10.21 -8.20 15.57
N ILE A 307 -9.27 -7.35 15.16
CA ILE A 307 -9.42 -6.46 14.00
C ILE A 307 -8.95 -7.19 12.75
N SER A 308 -9.85 -7.37 11.78
CA SER A 308 -9.56 -7.99 10.50
C SER A 308 -9.09 -6.98 9.44
N VAL A 309 -8.44 -7.45 8.36
CA VAL A 309 -7.92 -6.58 7.29
C VAL A 309 -8.30 -7.12 5.92
N PHE A 310 -8.99 -6.30 5.12
CA PHE A 310 -9.16 -6.55 3.70
C PHE A 310 -8.19 -5.64 2.93
N GLN A 311 -7.13 -6.23 2.40
CA GLN A 311 -6.07 -5.52 1.70
C GLN A 311 -6.24 -5.63 0.19
N ILE A 312 -6.03 -4.53 -0.52
CA ILE A 312 -6.12 -4.45 -1.97
C ILE A 312 -4.89 -3.71 -2.50
N ALA A 313 -4.30 -4.16 -3.63
CA ALA A 313 -3.14 -3.50 -4.22
C ALA A 313 -3.04 -3.69 -5.73
N GLY A 314 -2.42 -2.72 -6.40
CA GLY A 314 -2.05 -2.80 -7.81
C GLY A 314 -0.68 -3.42 -8.01
N LEU A 315 -0.55 -4.35 -8.96
CA LEU A 315 0.73 -4.98 -9.30
C LEU A 315 1.64 -4.06 -10.12
N SER A 316 1.08 -3.02 -10.74
CA SER A 316 1.82 -1.99 -11.47
C SER A 316 1.87 -0.66 -10.71
N ASP A 317 1.67 -0.69 -9.39
CA ASP A 317 1.73 0.51 -8.55
C ASP A 317 3.18 0.91 -8.24
N TRP A 318 3.64 1.98 -8.88
CA TRP A 318 4.95 2.58 -8.66
C TRP A 318 4.91 3.77 -7.68
N ASN A 319 3.72 4.18 -7.27
CA ASN A 319 3.52 5.16 -6.20
C ASN A 319 3.58 4.44 -4.83
N ALA A 320 2.52 3.75 -4.41
CA ALA A 320 2.58 2.84 -3.26
C ALA A 320 3.16 1.48 -3.70
N ARG A 321 4.47 1.45 -3.96
CA ARG A 321 5.18 0.31 -4.54
C ARG A 321 4.75 -1.02 -3.92
N THR A 322 4.83 -2.09 -4.69
CA THR A 322 4.30 -3.41 -4.33
C THR A 322 4.93 -4.03 -3.07
N SER A 323 6.11 -3.56 -2.65
CA SER A 323 6.67 -3.90 -1.33
C SER A 323 5.73 -3.52 -0.18
N GLN A 324 4.92 -2.47 -0.34
CA GLN A 324 4.00 -2.00 0.69
C GLN A 324 2.93 -3.06 1.01
N PHE A 325 2.31 -3.63 -0.02
CA PHE A 325 1.32 -4.68 0.22
C PHE A 325 1.98 -5.97 0.70
N ALA A 326 3.13 -6.36 0.12
CA ALA A 326 3.75 -7.63 0.40
C ALA A 326 4.23 -7.76 1.85
N GLN A 327 4.90 -6.73 2.39
CA GLN A 327 5.37 -6.73 3.77
C GLN A 327 4.22 -6.66 4.78
N LEU A 328 3.14 -5.93 4.48
CA LEU A 328 1.94 -5.93 5.32
C LEU A 328 1.25 -7.29 5.31
N TRP A 329 1.06 -7.88 4.11
CA TRP A 329 0.46 -9.20 3.96
C TRP A 329 1.21 -10.27 4.75
N ASP A 330 2.54 -10.26 4.66
CA ASP A 330 3.40 -11.17 5.40
C ASP A 330 3.29 -10.94 6.93
N ALA A 331 3.33 -9.69 7.39
CA ALA A 331 3.18 -9.35 8.81
C ALA A 331 1.82 -9.79 9.36
N LEU A 332 0.72 -9.54 8.64
CA LEU A 332 -0.62 -10.01 9.00
C LEU A 332 -0.66 -11.54 9.15
N GLY A 333 0.01 -12.26 8.23
CA GLY A 333 0.08 -13.73 8.26
C GLY A 333 0.87 -14.27 9.44
N ARG A 334 2.05 -13.72 9.70
CA ARG A 334 2.87 -14.13 10.85
C ARG A 334 2.12 -14.01 12.17
N HIS A 335 1.29 -12.98 12.30
CA HIS A 335 0.47 -12.73 13.49
C HIS A 335 -0.92 -13.37 13.45
N ARG A 336 -1.24 -14.13 12.40
CA ARG A 336 -2.55 -14.81 12.22
C ARG A 336 -3.74 -13.85 12.34
N VAL A 337 -3.61 -12.65 11.81
CA VAL A 337 -4.72 -11.71 11.66
C VAL A 337 -5.64 -12.23 10.56
N GLU A 338 -6.94 -12.16 10.78
CA GLU A 338 -7.91 -12.44 9.73
C GLU A 338 -7.73 -11.45 8.59
N ARG A 339 -7.51 -11.97 7.37
CA ARG A 339 -7.11 -11.14 6.23
C ARG A 339 -7.63 -11.67 4.92
N ARG A 340 -7.84 -10.75 3.94
CA ARG A 340 -8.07 -11.05 2.53
C ARG A 340 -7.19 -10.14 1.69
N LEU A 341 -6.79 -10.60 0.50
CA LEU A 341 -5.95 -9.86 -0.42
C LEU A 341 -6.53 -9.90 -1.82
N TRP A 342 -6.72 -8.73 -2.43
CA TRP A 342 -7.01 -8.61 -3.86
C TRP A 342 -5.85 -7.89 -4.54
N LEU A 343 -5.35 -8.50 -5.63
CA LEU A 343 -4.27 -7.95 -6.45
C LEU A 343 -4.80 -7.74 -7.88
N TYR A 344 -4.63 -6.54 -8.42
CA TYR A 344 -5.06 -6.17 -9.76
C TYR A 344 -3.89 -5.67 -10.64
N GLN A 345 -4.08 -5.64 -11.98
CA GLN A 345 -3.00 -5.32 -12.92
C GLN A 345 -2.69 -3.82 -13.03
N ALA A 346 -3.64 -2.94 -12.71
CA ALA A 346 -3.43 -1.49 -12.78
C ALA A 346 -2.41 -0.99 -11.74
N GLY A 347 -2.04 0.28 -11.86
CA GLY A 347 -1.18 1.00 -10.91
C GLY A 347 -1.93 1.51 -9.69
N HIS A 348 -1.64 2.78 -9.29
CA HIS A 348 -2.26 3.42 -8.12
C HIS A 348 -3.72 3.80 -8.40
N ALA A 349 -4.64 2.87 -8.23
CA ALA A 349 -6.05 3.03 -8.58
C ALA A 349 -7.01 2.68 -7.44
N ASP A 350 -8.17 3.33 -7.43
CA ASP A 350 -9.28 2.92 -6.58
C ASP A 350 -9.87 1.62 -7.14
N ILE A 351 -9.96 0.58 -6.31
CA ILE A 351 -10.53 -0.72 -6.66
C ILE A 351 -11.97 -0.61 -7.16
N LEU A 352 -12.71 0.41 -6.72
CA LEU A 352 -14.06 0.69 -7.22
C LEU A 352 -14.06 1.00 -8.72
N ASN A 353 -12.97 1.59 -9.25
CA ASN A 353 -12.80 1.80 -10.69
C ASN A 353 -12.38 0.51 -11.43
N VAL A 354 -11.64 -0.36 -10.77
CA VAL A 354 -11.10 -1.60 -11.37
C VAL A 354 -12.18 -2.70 -11.45
N ARG A 355 -12.87 -2.98 -10.33
CA ARG A 355 -13.77 -4.15 -10.22
C ARG A 355 -15.25 -3.80 -9.99
N ARG A 356 -15.57 -2.53 -9.92
CA ARG A 356 -16.93 -1.96 -9.88
C ARG A 356 -17.92 -2.72 -8.97
N GLN A 357 -19.00 -3.27 -9.56
CA GLN A 357 -20.06 -3.97 -8.81
C GLN A 357 -19.52 -5.16 -8.01
N ALA A 358 -18.61 -5.95 -8.58
CA ALA A 358 -18.03 -7.08 -7.85
C ALA A 358 -17.24 -6.64 -6.61
N TRP A 359 -16.64 -5.44 -6.64
CA TRP A 359 -16.05 -4.84 -5.45
C TRP A 359 -17.09 -4.40 -4.42
N LEU A 360 -18.15 -3.73 -4.85
CA LEU A 360 -19.23 -3.31 -3.93
C LEU A 360 -19.88 -4.51 -3.25
N ASP A 361 -20.14 -5.58 -4.00
CA ASP A 361 -20.70 -6.82 -3.45
C ASP A 361 -19.75 -7.45 -2.41
N ALA A 362 -18.46 -7.41 -2.68
CA ALA A 362 -17.46 -7.95 -1.75
C ALA A 362 -17.28 -7.08 -0.52
N VAL A 363 -17.10 -5.76 -0.68
CA VAL A 363 -16.91 -4.87 0.48
C VAL A 363 -18.16 -4.81 1.33
N GLN A 364 -19.36 -4.87 0.73
CA GLN A 364 -20.62 -4.97 1.48
C GLN A 364 -20.66 -6.26 2.30
N ALA A 365 -20.36 -7.42 1.69
CA ALA A 365 -20.33 -8.69 2.41
C ALA A 365 -19.38 -8.68 3.60
N TRP A 366 -18.18 -8.10 3.39
CA TRP A 366 -17.15 -7.97 4.42
C TRP A 366 -17.61 -7.07 5.58
N LEU A 367 -18.21 -5.92 5.26
CA LEU A 367 -18.70 -4.97 6.25
C LEU A 367 -19.96 -5.48 6.98
N ASP A 368 -20.90 -6.12 6.26
CA ASP A 368 -22.09 -6.77 6.86
C ASP A 368 -21.67 -7.82 7.90
N HIS A 369 -20.66 -8.63 7.58
CA HIS A 369 -20.10 -9.60 8.50
C HIS A 369 -19.42 -8.92 9.69
N ALA A 370 -18.48 -8.02 9.45
CA ALA A 370 -17.65 -7.42 10.51
C ALA A 370 -18.45 -6.51 11.47
N LEU A 371 -19.44 -5.78 10.96
CA LEU A 371 -20.15 -4.75 11.73
C LEU A 371 -21.51 -5.20 12.27
N TYR A 372 -22.21 -6.04 11.54
CA TYR A 372 -23.54 -6.54 11.94
C TYR A 372 -23.56 -8.02 12.30
N GLY A 373 -22.44 -8.75 12.09
CA GLY A 373 -22.37 -10.18 12.36
C GLY A 373 -23.25 -11.01 11.41
N VAL A 374 -23.48 -10.51 10.20
CA VAL A 374 -24.25 -11.20 9.17
C VAL A 374 -23.43 -12.39 8.64
N ASP A 375 -24.06 -13.54 8.50
CA ASP A 375 -23.48 -14.65 7.75
C ASP A 375 -23.56 -14.32 6.25
N SER A 376 -22.52 -13.64 5.78
CA SER A 376 -22.42 -13.15 4.40
C SER A 376 -21.60 -14.07 3.49
N GLY A 377 -21.15 -15.23 4.00
CA GLY A 377 -20.34 -16.22 3.28
C GLY A 377 -18.86 -15.85 3.14
N THR A 378 -18.39 -14.80 3.82
CA THR A 378 -16.98 -14.34 3.74
C THR A 378 -15.98 -15.34 4.32
N ASP A 379 -16.40 -16.20 5.23
CA ASP A 379 -15.55 -17.24 5.83
C ASP A 379 -15.08 -18.27 4.80
N ALA A 380 -15.91 -18.53 3.77
CA ALA A 380 -15.59 -19.45 2.68
C ALA A 380 -14.75 -18.83 1.56
N TRP A 381 -14.43 -17.53 1.64
CA TRP A 381 -13.66 -16.88 0.59
C TRP A 381 -12.21 -17.35 0.53
N PRO A 382 -11.62 -17.45 -0.69
CA PRO A 382 -10.19 -17.65 -0.81
C PRO A 382 -9.44 -16.49 -0.16
N GLN A 383 -8.24 -16.76 0.36
CA GLN A 383 -7.46 -15.69 0.98
C GLN A 383 -7.01 -14.63 -0.03
N VAL A 384 -6.80 -15.03 -1.29
CA VAL A 384 -6.28 -14.16 -2.35
C VAL A 384 -7.18 -14.23 -3.58
N GLN A 385 -7.47 -13.09 -4.15
CA GLN A 385 -8.01 -12.92 -5.50
C GLN A 385 -6.97 -12.17 -6.34
N LEU A 386 -6.56 -12.74 -7.45
CA LEU A 386 -5.52 -12.18 -8.31
C LEU A 386 -6.07 -11.97 -9.72
N GLU A 387 -5.96 -10.76 -10.23
CA GLU A 387 -6.20 -10.47 -11.64
C GLU A 387 -4.98 -10.91 -12.46
N THR A 388 -5.07 -12.05 -13.13
CA THR A 388 -3.99 -12.66 -13.91
C THR A 388 -3.83 -12.06 -15.31
N ALA A 389 -4.89 -11.45 -15.80
CA ALA A 389 -4.93 -10.61 -17.01
C ALA A 389 -6.12 -9.64 -16.87
N PRO A 390 -6.21 -8.56 -17.64
CA PRO A 390 -7.31 -7.60 -17.58
C PRO A 390 -8.69 -8.24 -17.48
N GLY A 391 -9.37 -8.05 -16.36
CA GLY A 391 -10.69 -8.61 -16.06
C GLY A 391 -10.73 -10.11 -15.73
N GLN A 392 -9.60 -10.83 -15.75
CA GLN A 392 -9.52 -12.26 -15.44
C GLN A 392 -9.02 -12.50 -14.02
N TRP A 393 -9.92 -12.81 -13.11
CA TRP A 393 -9.64 -13.01 -11.70
C TRP A 393 -9.61 -14.49 -11.34
N GLN A 394 -8.55 -14.88 -10.58
CA GLN A 394 -8.34 -16.24 -10.12
C GLN A 394 -8.19 -16.28 -8.60
N PRO A 395 -8.82 -17.25 -7.93
CA PRO A 395 -8.63 -17.47 -6.49
C PRO A 395 -7.36 -18.24 -6.18
N TYR A 396 -6.68 -17.84 -5.11
CA TYR A 396 -5.53 -18.58 -4.56
C TYR A 396 -5.65 -18.71 -3.04
N PRO A 397 -5.14 -19.80 -2.44
CA PRO A 397 -5.15 -19.98 -1.00
C PRO A 397 -4.16 -19.05 -0.27
N GLN A 398 -3.15 -18.56 -0.98
CA GLN A 398 -2.11 -17.66 -0.44
C GLN A 398 -1.38 -16.88 -1.55
N TRP A 399 -0.65 -15.85 -1.15
CA TRP A 399 0.35 -15.18 -1.96
C TRP A 399 1.66 -15.08 -1.13
N PRO A 400 2.86 -15.31 -1.69
CA PRO A 400 3.11 -15.82 -3.05
C PRO A 400 2.37 -17.11 -3.35
N ARG A 401 2.14 -17.40 -4.65
CA ARG A 401 1.39 -18.60 -5.09
C ARG A 401 2.02 -19.87 -4.52
N PRO A 402 1.20 -20.88 -4.18
CA PRO A 402 1.73 -22.18 -3.77
C PRO A 402 2.70 -22.74 -4.82
N GLY A 403 3.76 -23.42 -4.35
CA GLY A 403 4.75 -24.02 -5.25
C GLY A 403 5.82 -23.06 -5.78
N ALA A 404 5.77 -21.77 -5.43
CA ALA A 404 6.85 -20.84 -5.76
C ALA A 404 8.16 -21.26 -5.08
N ARG A 405 9.20 -21.49 -5.88
CA ARG A 405 10.54 -21.87 -5.42
C ARG A 405 11.58 -20.91 -5.98
N VAL A 406 12.62 -20.64 -5.19
CA VAL A 406 13.71 -19.77 -5.62
C VAL A 406 14.58 -20.52 -6.63
N VAL A 407 14.66 -19.95 -7.84
CA VAL A 407 15.57 -20.39 -8.90
C VAL A 407 16.62 -19.30 -9.07
N THR A 408 17.90 -19.68 -9.11
CA THR A 408 19.02 -18.75 -9.20
C THR A 408 19.70 -18.85 -10.56
N TRP A 409 20.00 -17.69 -11.15
CA TRP A 409 20.81 -17.54 -12.35
C TRP A 409 22.14 -16.88 -12.01
N GLN A 410 23.21 -17.39 -12.58
CA GLN A 410 24.55 -16.81 -12.54
C GLN A 410 24.74 -15.86 -13.72
N LEU A 411 25.52 -14.81 -13.50
CA LEU A 411 25.89 -13.84 -14.51
C LEU A 411 27.16 -14.32 -15.23
N HIS A 412 27.15 -14.30 -16.57
CA HIS A 412 28.29 -14.69 -17.39
C HIS A 412 28.56 -13.66 -18.48
N ALA A 413 29.83 -13.43 -18.79
CA ALA A 413 30.20 -12.63 -19.96
C ALA A 413 29.90 -13.38 -21.26
N GLN A 414 29.50 -12.65 -22.28
CA GLN A 414 29.45 -13.15 -23.66
C GLN A 414 30.75 -12.80 -24.35
N ALA A 415 31.23 -13.70 -25.22
CA ALA A 415 32.49 -13.50 -25.95
C ALA A 415 32.39 -12.43 -27.04
N ASP A 416 31.19 -12.25 -27.64
CA ASP A 416 30.91 -11.24 -28.65
C ASP A 416 30.65 -9.88 -27.98
N ALA A 417 31.44 -8.87 -28.40
CA ALA A 417 31.37 -7.51 -27.85
C ALA A 417 30.03 -6.80 -28.14
N ASP A 418 29.29 -7.25 -29.13
CA ASP A 418 28.07 -6.60 -29.65
C ASP A 418 26.78 -7.22 -29.14
N SER A 419 26.86 -8.16 -28.17
CA SER A 419 25.68 -8.86 -27.66
C SER A 419 25.52 -8.75 -26.14
N ALA A 420 24.27 -8.89 -25.65
CA ALA A 420 23.99 -8.99 -24.23
C ALA A 420 24.74 -10.15 -23.56
N HIS A 421 25.18 -9.96 -22.32
CA HIS A 421 25.75 -11.02 -21.50
C HIS A 421 24.72 -12.11 -21.17
N ALA A 422 25.15 -13.24 -20.64
CA ALA A 422 24.28 -14.40 -20.42
C ALA A 422 23.84 -14.52 -18.96
N LEU A 423 22.56 -14.88 -18.77
CA LEU A 423 22.00 -15.44 -17.54
C LEU A 423 21.88 -16.95 -17.70
N ARG A 424 22.55 -17.72 -16.86
CA ARG A 424 22.48 -19.20 -16.87
C ARG A 424 21.97 -19.70 -15.54
N ARG A 425 21.05 -20.67 -15.57
CA ARG A 425 20.63 -21.34 -14.33
C ARG A 425 21.84 -21.89 -13.61
N ALA A 426 21.96 -21.56 -12.33
CA ALA A 426 23.03 -22.09 -11.51
C ALA A 426 22.87 -23.62 -11.39
N PRO A 427 23.88 -24.43 -11.70
CA PRO A 427 23.92 -25.82 -11.31
C PRO A 427 24.08 -25.90 -9.78
N ASP A 428 23.57 -26.96 -9.16
CA ASP A 428 23.57 -27.14 -7.70
C ASP A 428 24.98 -27.07 -7.05
N HIS A 429 26.05 -27.23 -7.80
CA HIS A 429 27.45 -27.03 -7.34
C HIS A 429 28.40 -26.73 -8.50
N ARG A 430 29.07 -25.59 -8.54
CA ARG A 430 30.32 -25.38 -9.29
C ARG A 430 31.34 -24.58 -8.48
N SER A 431 32.44 -25.22 -8.14
CA SER A 431 33.70 -24.59 -7.81
C SER A 431 34.56 -24.53 -9.09
N GLY A 432 35.11 -23.31 -9.43
CA GLY A 432 36.13 -23.18 -10.48
C GLY A 432 35.78 -22.22 -11.65
N ALA A 433 34.85 -21.30 -11.53
CA ALA A 433 34.68 -20.23 -12.52
C ALA A 433 35.87 -19.25 -12.49
N GLN A 434 36.42 -18.89 -13.67
CA GLN A 434 37.40 -17.80 -13.76
C GLN A 434 36.74 -16.48 -13.36
N ALA A 435 37.51 -15.63 -12.71
CA ALA A 435 37.05 -14.29 -12.34
C ALA A 435 36.76 -13.48 -13.62
N GLU A 436 35.49 -13.16 -13.82
CA GLU A 436 35.04 -12.34 -14.95
C GLU A 436 34.52 -11.00 -14.41
N GLU A 437 35.05 -9.90 -14.94
CA GLU A 437 34.60 -8.57 -14.59
C GLU A 437 34.06 -7.82 -15.81
N ARG A 438 32.98 -7.09 -15.65
CA ARG A 438 32.44 -6.13 -16.63
C ARG A 438 32.12 -4.83 -15.94
N ALA A 439 32.15 -3.75 -16.70
CA ALA A 439 31.90 -2.43 -16.14
C ALA A 439 31.03 -1.57 -17.08
N PHE A 440 30.32 -0.64 -16.48
CA PHE A 440 29.58 0.41 -17.19
C PHE A 440 29.81 1.76 -16.50
N VAL A 441 29.39 2.83 -17.16
CA VAL A 441 29.49 4.20 -16.64
C VAL A 441 28.10 4.79 -16.50
N ASP A 442 27.81 5.38 -15.33
CA ASP A 442 26.53 6.03 -15.06
C ASP A 442 26.24 7.18 -16.02
N ALA A 443 25.03 7.20 -16.55
CA ALA A 443 24.48 8.26 -17.40
C ALA A 443 23.15 8.76 -16.79
N PRO A 444 23.17 9.62 -15.78
CA PRO A 444 22.00 9.97 -14.98
C PRO A 444 20.91 10.73 -15.71
N SER A 445 21.16 11.20 -16.94
CA SER A 445 20.15 11.81 -17.83
C SER A 445 19.41 10.82 -18.71
N ARG A 446 19.93 9.59 -18.87
CA ARG A 446 19.32 8.56 -19.71
C ARG A 446 18.29 7.76 -18.95
N LYS A 447 17.07 7.69 -19.49
CA LYS A 447 15.97 6.92 -18.89
C LYS A 447 16.19 5.42 -19.06
N ALA A 448 15.72 4.64 -18.09
CA ALA A 448 15.78 3.18 -18.16
C ALA A 448 15.18 2.64 -19.47
N ALA A 449 14.06 3.19 -19.94
CA ALA A 449 13.43 2.80 -21.20
C ALA A 449 14.36 2.90 -22.42
N GLU A 450 15.24 3.89 -22.46
CA GLU A 450 16.24 4.04 -23.55
C GLU A 450 17.34 2.98 -23.43
N LEU A 451 17.76 2.69 -22.20
CA LEU A 451 18.85 1.75 -21.93
C LEU A 451 18.45 0.28 -22.13
N ILE A 452 17.16 -0.05 -22.10
CA ILE A 452 16.67 -1.44 -22.27
C ILE A 452 16.09 -1.73 -23.64
N ALA A 453 15.83 -0.70 -24.47
CA ALA A 453 15.12 -0.83 -25.75
C ALA A 453 15.82 -1.72 -26.78
N HIS A 454 17.13 -1.81 -26.72
CA HIS A 454 17.96 -2.52 -27.70
C HIS A 454 18.82 -3.59 -27.03
N PRO A 455 18.25 -4.78 -26.72
CA PRO A 455 19.00 -5.85 -26.07
C PRO A 455 20.05 -6.51 -26.97
N ASP A 456 19.99 -6.27 -28.26
CA ASP A 456 20.88 -6.76 -29.32
C ASP A 456 22.16 -5.90 -29.48
N ARG A 457 22.30 -4.82 -28.73
CA ARG A 457 23.45 -3.89 -28.83
C ARG A 457 24.10 -3.72 -27.46
N ASP A 458 25.42 -3.64 -27.44
CA ASP A 458 26.15 -3.20 -26.26
C ASP A 458 25.88 -1.71 -26.01
N ASP A 459 25.87 -1.33 -24.73
CA ASP A 459 25.66 0.05 -24.29
C ASP A 459 26.57 0.32 -23.08
N PRO A 460 27.49 1.31 -23.19
CA PRO A 460 28.47 1.58 -22.13
C PRO A 460 27.84 2.08 -20.80
N ASN A 461 26.55 2.35 -20.80
CA ASN A 461 25.84 2.89 -19.63
C ASN A 461 24.99 1.85 -18.88
N ARG A 462 25.11 0.58 -19.26
CA ARG A 462 24.43 -0.53 -18.59
C ARG A 462 25.21 -1.84 -18.68
N LEU A 463 24.84 -2.82 -17.82
CA LEU A 463 25.08 -4.24 -18.10
C LEU A 463 23.74 -4.93 -18.30
N LEU A 464 23.59 -5.65 -19.40
CA LEU A 464 22.41 -6.45 -19.71
C LEU A 464 22.78 -7.92 -19.80
N PHE A 465 22.03 -8.75 -19.07
CA PHE A 465 22.17 -10.20 -19.07
C PHE A 465 20.85 -10.83 -19.52
N LEU A 466 20.90 -11.76 -20.48
CA LEU A 466 19.73 -12.46 -21.02
C LEU A 466 19.81 -13.96 -20.77
N SER A 467 18.67 -14.56 -20.40
CA SER A 467 18.51 -16.01 -20.43
C SER A 467 18.47 -16.54 -21.87
N GLU A 468 18.63 -17.85 -22.05
CA GLU A 468 18.13 -18.49 -23.26
C GLU A 468 16.61 -18.28 -23.37
N PRO A 469 16.03 -18.38 -24.58
CA PRO A 469 14.57 -18.39 -24.73
C PRO A 469 13.95 -19.45 -23.82
N LEU A 470 12.90 -19.08 -23.10
CA LEU A 470 12.21 -20.01 -22.20
C LEU A 470 11.55 -21.13 -23.01
N ALA A 471 11.73 -22.37 -22.59
CA ALA A 471 11.08 -23.51 -23.22
C ALA A 471 9.56 -23.53 -22.92
N ASP A 472 9.19 -23.15 -21.70
CA ASP A 472 7.83 -23.10 -21.18
C ASP A 472 7.57 -21.76 -20.50
N ASP A 473 6.30 -21.46 -20.25
CA ASP A 473 5.91 -20.30 -19.45
C ASP A 473 6.53 -20.37 -18.04
N ALA A 474 7.05 -19.25 -17.54
CA ALA A 474 7.60 -19.14 -16.19
C ALA A 474 6.80 -18.13 -15.38
N GLN A 475 6.21 -18.60 -14.27
CA GLN A 475 5.38 -17.74 -13.41
C GLN A 475 6.19 -17.23 -12.23
N LEU A 476 6.54 -15.94 -12.23
CA LEU A 476 7.05 -15.22 -11.07
C LEU A 476 5.92 -15.01 -10.07
N SER A 477 6.13 -15.34 -8.80
CA SER A 477 5.22 -14.96 -7.70
C SER A 477 6.02 -14.73 -6.43
N GLY A 478 6.14 -13.48 -6.00
CA GLY A 478 6.92 -13.09 -4.84
C GLY A 478 8.00 -12.05 -5.13
N THR A 479 9.08 -12.07 -4.36
CA THR A 479 10.14 -11.06 -4.36
C THR A 479 11.42 -11.60 -5.00
N ALA A 480 11.81 -11.03 -6.15
CA ALA A 480 13.09 -11.29 -6.77
C ALA A 480 14.24 -10.64 -5.98
N GLN A 481 15.42 -11.24 -6.02
CA GLN A 481 16.63 -10.71 -5.37
C GLN A 481 17.82 -10.67 -6.32
N VAL A 482 18.60 -9.60 -6.20
CA VAL A 482 19.88 -9.44 -6.90
C VAL A 482 21.00 -9.46 -5.88
N SER A 483 22.04 -10.22 -6.17
CA SER A 483 23.30 -10.26 -5.43
C SER A 483 24.42 -9.95 -6.38
N VAL A 484 25.21 -8.90 -6.12
CA VAL A 484 26.35 -8.55 -6.97
C VAL A 484 27.57 -8.20 -6.13
N GLN A 485 28.74 -8.59 -6.65
CA GLN A 485 30.02 -8.15 -6.15
C GLN A 485 30.45 -6.96 -7.03
N ALA A 486 30.41 -5.73 -6.49
CA ALA A 486 30.66 -4.52 -7.29
C ALA A 486 31.56 -3.52 -6.61
N ALA A 487 32.33 -2.81 -7.43
CA ALA A 487 33.09 -1.61 -7.04
C ALA A 487 32.54 -0.38 -7.75
N LEU A 488 32.47 0.74 -7.04
CA LEU A 488 32.02 2.02 -7.57
C LEU A 488 33.16 3.03 -7.48
N ASP A 489 33.39 3.77 -8.56
CA ASP A 489 34.35 4.85 -8.65
C ASP A 489 33.68 6.07 -9.26
N GLY A 490 33.27 7.03 -8.43
CA GLY A 490 32.58 8.25 -8.85
C GLY A 490 31.55 8.75 -7.83
N PRO A 491 30.77 9.80 -8.21
CA PRO A 491 29.90 10.50 -7.27
C PRO A 491 28.60 9.76 -6.91
N SER A 492 28.04 8.91 -7.79
CA SER A 492 26.78 8.22 -7.54
C SER A 492 26.98 7.01 -6.62
N PRO A 493 26.27 6.92 -5.48
CA PRO A 493 26.32 5.75 -4.62
C PRO A 493 25.27 4.69 -5.01
N TYR A 494 24.44 4.92 -6.02
CA TYR A 494 23.30 4.08 -6.36
C TYR A 494 23.65 2.91 -7.27
N LEU A 495 22.97 1.78 -7.02
CA LEU A 495 22.78 0.71 -7.99
C LEU A 495 21.30 0.39 -8.15
N THR A 496 20.90 0.18 -9.39
CA THR A 496 19.55 -0.19 -9.82
C THR A 496 19.60 -1.51 -10.54
N ALA A 497 18.64 -2.39 -10.27
CA ALA A 497 18.42 -3.58 -11.07
C ALA A 497 17.00 -3.58 -11.63
N LEU A 498 16.87 -3.90 -12.90
CA LEU A 498 15.59 -4.09 -13.59
C LEU A 498 15.47 -5.57 -13.99
N LEU A 499 14.31 -6.16 -13.72
CA LEU A 499 13.91 -7.45 -14.30
C LEU A 499 13.02 -7.13 -15.51
N VAL A 500 13.42 -7.61 -16.68
CA VAL A 500 12.76 -7.30 -17.94
C VAL A 500 12.34 -8.60 -18.63
N ASP A 501 11.13 -8.61 -19.17
CA ASP A 501 10.65 -9.65 -20.07
C ASP A 501 10.89 -9.19 -21.51
N TYR A 502 11.81 -9.84 -22.21
CA TYR A 502 12.10 -9.60 -23.62
C TYR A 502 11.39 -10.63 -24.49
N GLY A 503 10.45 -10.16 -25.27
CA GLY A 503 9.62 -10.92 -26.19
C GLY A 503 8.42 -10.08 -26.58
N GLU A 504 8.00 -10.17 -27.83
CA GLU A 504 6.83 -9.42 -28.29
C GLU A 504 5.56 -10.00 -27.72
N ASP A 505 4.76 -9.16 -27.05
CA ASP A 505 3.49 -9.54 -26.47
C ASP A 505 2.52 -8.34 -26.42
N THR A 506 1.22 -8.62 -26.36
CA THR A 506 0.19 -7.61 -26.06
C THR A 506 0.12 -7.39 -24.56
N ARG A 507 0.52 -6.23 -24.11
CA ARG A 507 0.62 -5.88 -22.68
C ARG A 507 -0.27 -4.69 -22.32
N VAL A 508 -0.60 -4.59 -21.06
CA VAL A 508 -1.27 -3.40 -20.51
C VAL A 508 -0.34 -2.20 -20.63
N THR A 509 -0.83 -1.15 -21.27
CA THR A 509 -0.11 0.12 -21.46
C THR A 509 -0.76 1.29 -20.73
N GLY A 510 -1.93 1.11 -20.16
CA GLY A 510 -2.63 2.13 -19.39
C GLY A 510 -3.92 1.65 -18.77
N PHE A 511 -4.46 2.48 -17.87
CA PHE A 511 -5.76 2.31 -17.23
C PHE A 511 -6.39 3.69 -17.09
N ALA A 512 -7.47 3.97 -17.81
CA ALA A 512 -8.05 5.31 -17.93
C ALA A 512 -9.57 5.30 -18.01
N ALA A 513 -10.16 6.44 -17.64
CA ALA A 513 -11.58 6.68 -17.78
C ALA A 513 -12.02 6.67 -19.24
N THR A 514 -13.16 6.03 -19.50
CA THR A 514 -13.85 6.03 -20.79
C THR A 514 -14.98 7.07 -20.80
N ALA A 515 -15.65 7.24 -21.93
CA ALA A 515 -16.83 8.08 -22.03
C ALA A 515 -18.09 7.46 -21.39
N GLN A 516 -18.05 6.17 -21.02
CA GLN A 516 -19.17 5.47 -20.41
C GLN A 516 -19.20 5.72 -18.90
N THR A 517 -20.41 5.74 -18.33
CA THR A 517 -20.64 5.94 -16.90
C THR A 517 -21.33 4.74 -16.29
N TRP A 518 -20.99 4.43 -15.06
CA TRP A 518 -21.60 3.40 -14.23
C TRP A 518 -22.13 4.04 -12.94
N CYS A 519 -23.37 3.69 -12.58
CA CYS A 519 -24.04 4.16 -11.38
C CYS A 519 -24.12 3.03 -10.34
N PHE A 520 -23.76 3.32 -9.12
CA PHE A 520 -23.63 2.35 -8.02
C PHE A 520 -24.47 2.73 -6.79
N GLY A 521 -24.99 3.95 -6.73
CA GLY A 521 -25.78 4.44 -5.59
C GLY A 521 -26.63 5.65 -5.96
N ASP A 522 -27.26 6.20 -4.95
CA ASP A 522 -28.10 7.40 -5.09
C ASP A 522 -27.26 8.64 -5.41
N SER A 523 -27.83 9.57 -6.13
CA SER A 523 -27.19 10.83 -6.50
C SER A 523 -27.88 12.02 -5.88
N LEU A 524 -27.07 13.03 -5.53
CA LEU A 524 -27.50 14.39 -5.19
C LEU A 524 -26.90 15.37 -6.19
N PRO A 525 -27.42 16.62 -6.29
CA PRO A 525 -26.88 17.61 -7.23
C PRO A 525 -25.37 17.85 -7.09
N ASN A 526 -24.85 17.70 -5.87
CA ASN A 526 -23.43 17.94 -5.54
C ASN A 526 -22.69 16.66 -5.11
N ASN A 527 -23.28 15.48 -5.30
CA ASN A 527 -22.66 14.18 -4.98
C ASN A 527 -23.24 13.07 -5.86
N SER A 528 -22.53 12.72 -6.89
CA SER A 528 -22.97 11.70 -7.87
C SER A 528 -22.68 10.28 -7.36
N GLY A 529 -23.72 9.44 -7.37
CA GLY A 529 -23.59 7.98 -7.22
C GLY A 529 -23.14 7.29 -8.52
N CYS A 530 -22.67 8.04 -9.51
CA CYS A 530 -22.19 7.51 -10.79
C CYS A 530 -20.75 7.98 -11.04
N ARG A 531 -19.97 7.11 -11.72
CA ARG A 531 -18.58 7.36 -12.08
C ARG A 531 -18.28 6.95 -13.52
N PRO A 532 -17.24 7.52 -14.16
CA PRO A 532 -16.74 7.00 -15.40
C PRO A 532 -16.32 5.52 -15.27
N ILE A 533 -16.57 4.74 -16.31
CA ILE A 533 -16.02 3.39 -16.40
C ILE A 533 -14.56 3.51 -16.81
N TYR A 534 -13.67 2.91 -16.02
CA TYR A 534 -12.26 2.77 -16.37
C TYR A 534 -12.03 1.47 -17.13
N ALA A 535 -11.09 1.51 -18.07
CA ALA A 535 -10.70 0.36 -18.88
C ALA A 535 -9.18 0.30 -19.05
N TYR A 536 -8.67 -0.91 -19.21
CA TYR A 536 -7.29 -1.13 -19.63
C TYR A 536 -7.12 -0.81 -21.11
N THR A 537 -6.01 -0.15 -21.42
CA THR A 537 -5.50 -0.08 -22.80
C THR A 537 -4.38 -1.08 -22.95
N THR A 538 -4.29 -1.73 -24.10
CA THR A 538 -3.25 -2.71 -24.42
C THR A 538 -2.63 -2.43 -25.78
N ALA A 539 -1.33 -2.75 -25.91
CA ALA A 539 -0.62 -2.66 -27.18
C ALA A 539 0.46 -3.75 -27.29
N PRO A 540 0.85 -4.14 -28.53
CA PRO A 540 2.06 -4.93 -28.73
C PRO A 540 3.28 -4.15 -28.26
N THR A 541 4.15 -4.82 -27.46
CA THR A 541 5.40 -4.25 -26.96
C THR A 541 6.51 -5.30 -27.06
N PRO A 542 7.74 -4.93 -27.45
CA PRO A 542 8.85 -5.88 -27.60
C PRO A 542 9.45 -6.31 -26.25
N TYR A 543 9.16 -5.59 -25.17
CA TYR A 543 9.61 -5.89 -23.82
C TYR A 543 8.68 -5.29 -22.77
N GLN A 544 8.82 -5.77 -21.51
CA GLN A 544 8.17 -5.22 -20.33
C GLN A 544 9.16 -5.16 -19.17
N VAL A 545 9.28 -4.02 -18.51
CA VAL A 545 9.89 -3.97 -17.17
C VAL A 545 8.93 -4.63 -16.19
N VAL A 546 9.30 -5.82 -15.73
CA VAL A 546 8.49 -6.61 -14.79
C VAL A 546 8.58 -6.02 -13.39
N THR A 547 9.79 -5.71 -12.95
CA THR A 547 10.03 -5.10 -11.65
C THR A 547 11.42 -4.44 -11.60
N ARG A 548 11.65 -3.61 -10.58
CA ARG A 548 12.93 -2.95 -10.31
C ARG A 548 13.20 -2.83 -8.82
N GLY A 549 14.45 -2.55 -8.49
CA GLY A 549 14.86 -2.30 -7.11
C GLY A 549 16.17 -1.52 -7.05
N TRP A 550 16.37 -0.81 -5.96
CA TRP A 550 17.46 0.14 -5.77
C TRP A 550 18.20 -0.11 -4.46
N ILE A 551 19.47 0.23 -4.43
CA ILE A 551 20.30 0.27 -3.24
C ILE A 551 21.22 1.48 -3.27
N ASP A 552 21.37 2.16 -2.15
CA ASP A 552 22.50 3.03 -1.89
C ASP A 552 23.64 2.18 -1.31
N VAL A 553 24.76 2.10 -1.99
CA VAL A 553 25.90 1.24 -1.59
C VAL A 553 26.51 1.70 -0.26
N ARG A 554 26.27 2.93 0.16
CA ARG A 554 26.63 3.39 1.50
C ARG A 554 25.90 2.61 2.59
N ASN A 555 24.67 2.12 2.33
CA ASN A 555 23.84 1.34 3.26
C ASN A 555 23.96 -0.20 3.04
N ARG A 556 25.07 -0.66 2.49
CA ARG A 556 25.33 -2.08 2.15
C ARG A 556 25.23 -3.06 3.32
N HIS A 557 25.44 -2.60 4.55
CA HIS A 557 25.38 -3.44 5.76
C HIS A 557 24.05 -3.32 6.52
N GLY A 558 23.19 -2.38 6.14
CA GLY A 558 21.89 -2.15 6.75
C GLY A 558 21.37 -0.74 6.47
N ARG A 559 20.08 -0.58 6.61
CA ARG A 559 19.41 0.70 6.32
C ARG A 559 19.58 1.76 7.42
N GLU A 560 20.07 1.37 8.59
CA GLU A 560 20.17 2.23 9.76
C GLU A 560 21.42 3.11 9.77
N ARG A 561 22.40 2.80 8.93
CA ARG A 561 23.69 3.52 8.93
C ARG A 561 24.36 3.47 7.57
N SER A 562 24.63 4.64 7.03
CA SER A 562 25.44 4.82 5.84
C SER A 562 26.94 4.80 6.17
N GLU A 563 27.75 4.20 5.29
CA GLU A 563 29.21 4.10 5.38
C GLU A 563 29.86 4.55 4.08
N ALA A 564 30.96 5.27 4.15
CA ALA A 564 31.64 5.76 2.97
C ALA A 564 32.03 4.64 2.00
N ILE A 565 31.86 4.90 0.71
CA ILE A 565 32.37 4.07 -0.38
C ILE A 565 33.83 4.47 -0.63
N ARG A 566 34.71 3.48 -0.77
CA ARG A 566 36.10 3.68 -1.20
C ARG A 566 36.21 3.32 -2.66
N ALA A 567 36.75 4.23 -3.47
CA ALA A 567 36.93 4.02 -4.90
C ALA A 567 37.74 2.75 -5.16
N GLY A 568 37.24 1.90 -6.07
CA GLY A 568 37.90 0.64 -6.44
C GLY A 568 37.77 -0.50 -5.41
N GLU A 569 37.22 -0.25 -4.21
CA GLU A 569 36.91 -1.33 -3.26
C GLU A 569 35.65 -2.09 -3.69
N SER A 570 35.73 -3.41 -3.74
CA SER A 570 34.62 -4.27 -4.15
C SER A 570 33.79 -4.72 -2.97
N TYR A 571 32.48 -4.52 -3.03
CA TYR A 571 31.50 -4.83 -2.00
C TYR A 571 30.53 -5.92 -2.42
N ALA A 572 30.20 -6.81 -1.50
CA ALA A 572 29.10 -7.76 -1.68
C ALA A 572 27.78 -7.05 -1.40
N LEU A 573 26.97 -6.88 -2.40
CA LEU A 573 25.71 -6.15 -2.36
C LEU A 573 24.54 -7.09 -2.61
N ARG A 574 23.47 -6.91 -1.83
CA ARG A 574 22.25 -7.70 -2.01
C ARG A 574 21.03 -6.82 -1.73
N TRP A 575 20.09 -6.81 -2.69
CA TRP A 575 18.82 -6.11 -2.50
C TRP A 575 17.67 -6.81 -3.21
N ALA A 576 16.46 -6.51 -2.74
CA ALA A 576 15.22 -7.00 -3.32
C ALA A 576 14.74 -6.07 -4.44
N LEU A 577 14.13 -6.65 -5.47
CA LEU A 577 13.27 -5.94 -6.39
C LEU A 577 11.86 -5.82 -5.80
N GLN A 578 11.02 -4.96 -6.37
CA GLN A 578 9.64 -4.86 -5.92
C GLN A 578 8.92 -6.21 -6.14
N PRO A 579 8.17 -6.71 -5.15
CA PRO A 579 7.42 -7.96 -5.28
C PRO A 579 6.43 -7.93 -6.43
N GLY A 580 6.20 -9.08 -7.07
CA GLY A 580 5.28 -9.14 -8.20
C GLY A 580 4.66 -10.50 -8.42
N ASP A 581 3.72 -10.53 -9.34
CA ASP A 581 3.12 -11.74 -9.90
C ASP A 581 3.03 -11.54 -11.40
N TYR A 582 3.88 -12.26 -12.17
CA TYR A 582 4.08 -12.04 -13.59
C TYR A 582 4.38 -13.33 -14.33
N ARG A 583 3.79 -13.50 -15.53
CA ARG A 583 4.04 -14.66 -16.38
C ARG A 583 4.93 -14.27 -17.56
N PHE A 584 6.14 -14.84 -17.59
CA PHE A 584 6.98 -14.86 -18.77
C PHE A 584 6.49 -15.97 -19.70
N LYS A 585 6.27 -15.67 -20.96
CA LYS A 585 5.80 -16.65 -21.94
C LYS A 585 6.95 -17.51 -22.49
N ALA A 586 6.62 -18.70 -22.94
CA ALA A 586 7.54 -19.53 -23.73
C ALA A 586 8.07 -18.74 -24.94
N GLY A 587 9.34 -18.91 -25.27
CA GLY A 587 10.05 -18.17 -26.29
C GLY A 587 10.57 -16.80 -25.87
N HIS A 588 10.08 -16.20 -24.77
CA HIS A 588 10.62 -14.97 -24.20
C HIS A 588 11.95 -15.21 -23.50
N ARG A 589 12.68 -14.13 -23.22
CA ARG A 589 13.94 -14.15 -22.46
C ARG A 589 13.79 -13.32 -21.18
N ILE A 590 14.26 -13.86 -20.07
CA ILE A 590 14.41 -13.13 -18.83
C ILE A 590 15.66 -12.25 -18.96
N GLY A 591 15.50 -10.93 -18.75
CA GLY A 591 16.58 -9.96 -18.74
C GLY A 591 16.84 -9.40 -17.35
N LEU A 592 18.10 -9.34 -16.93
CA LEU A 592 18.58 -8.54 -15.82
C LEU A 592 19.38 -7.37 -16.36
N VAL A 593 18.97 -6.14 -15.99
CA VAL A 593 19.70 -4.92 -16.36
C VAL A 593 20.22 -4.26 -15.09
N LEU A 594 21.52 -4.00 -15.06
CA LEU A 594 22.17 -3.23 -14.00
C LEU A 594 22.47 -1.81 -14.48
N LEU A 595 22.02 -0.84 -13.69
CA LEU A 595 22.23 0.59 -13.89
C LEU A 595 22.78 1.19 -12.59
N SER A 596 23.30 2.43 -12.63
CA SER A 596 23.51 3.22 -11.41
C SER A 596 22.28 4.08 -11.13
N SER A 597 22.12 5.21 -11.80
CA SER A 597 20.93 6.07 -11.67
C SER A 597 19.72 5.47 -12.40
N ASP A 598 18.53 5.73 -11.86
CA ASP A 598 17.23 5.43 -12.49
C ASP A 598 16.39 6.73 -12.51
N PRO A 599 16.58 7.59 -13.52
CA PRO A 599 15.90 8.88 -13.60
C PRO A 599 14.39 8.74 -13.60
N GLY A 600 13.73 9.37 -12.65
CA GLY A 600 12.29 9.23 -12.36
C GLY A 600 12.00 8.48 -11.06
N TYR A 601 13.01 7.79 -10.51
CA TYR A 601 12.88 7.08 -9.23
C TYR A 601 14.01 7.39 -8.24
N THR A 602 15.23 7.70 -8.71
CA THR A 602 16.37 8.00 -7.82
C THR A 602 16.85 9.43 -7.99
N LEU A 603 17.55 9.93 -6.97
CA LEU A 603 18.36 11.14 -7.12
C LEU A 603 19.43 10.92 -8.19
N ARG A 604 19.80 11.99 -8.90
CA ARG A 604 20.77 11.98 -9.98
C ARG A 604 22.02 12.73 -9.58
N TYR A 605 23.08 12.00 -9.39
CA TYR A 605 24.40 12.58 -9.13
C TYR A 605 25.08 13.00 -10.43
N ARG A 606 26.22 13.68 -10.34
CA ARG A 606 27.02 14.04 -11.53
C ARG A 606 27.37 12.76 -12.30
N PRO A 607 27.39 12.80 -13.65
CA PRO A 607 27.74 11.66 -14.48
C PRO A 607 29.19 11.20 -14.25
N GLY A 608 29.49 9.98 -14.67
CA GLY A 608 30.85 9.45 -14.72
C GLY A 608 31.19 8.42 -13.65
N THR A 609 30.26 8.04 -12.77
CA THR A 609 30.49 6.91 -11.86
C THR A 609 30.69 5.63 -12.67
N ARG A 610 31.89 5.03 -12.54
CA ARG A 610 32.19 3.73 -13.13
C ARG A 610 31.80 2.64 -12.11
N VAL A 611 31.02 1.69 -12.57
CA VAL A 611 30.63 0.50 -11.81
C VAL A 611 31.27 -0.73 -12.42
N SER A 612 32.11 -1.43 -11.65
CA SER A 612 32.72 -2.70 -12.03
C SER A 612 32.03 -3.84 -11.30
N VAL A 613 31.58 -4.88 -11.99
CA VAL A 613 30.82 -6.00 -11.46
C VAL A 613 31.57 -7.31 -11.74
N ARG A 614 31.83 -8.08 -10.68
CA ARG A 614 32.37 -9.45 -10.78
C ARG A 614 31.23 -10.42 -11.05
N LEU A 615 31.18 -10.95 -12.24
CA LEU A 615 30.08 -11.81 -12.73
C LEU A 615 30.03 -13.16 -12.05
N ASP A 616 31.20 -13.78 -11.82
CA ASP A 616 31.36 -15.08 -11.16
C ASP A 616 30.84 -15.10 -9.71
N ALA A 617 30.75 -13.91 -9.08
CA ALA A 617 30.23 -13.73 -7.72
C ALA A 617 28.85 -13.03 -7.70
N SER A 618 28.16 -13.00 -8.84
CA SER A 618 26.91 -12.24 -8.98
C SER A 618 25.78 -13.13 -9.51
N SER A 619 24.56 -12.88 -9.03
CA SER A 619 23.39 -13.73 -9.35
C SER A 619 22.07 -12.97 -9.28
N LEU A 620 21.08 -13.50 -10.00
CA LEU A 620 19.66 -13.18 -9.92
C LEU A 620 18.90 -14.37 -9.35
N SER A 621 18.09 -14.16 -8.32
CA SER A 621 17.22 -15.18 -7.73
C SER A 621 15.75 -14.78 -7.91
N LEU A 622 14.96 -15.66 -8.54
CA LEU A 622 13.53 -15.44 -8.82
C LEU A 622 12.69 -16.54 -8.15
N PRO A 623 11.62 -16.15 -7.42
CA PRO A 623 10.62 -17.12 -6.94
C PRO A 623 9.69 -17.50 -8.10
N LEU A 624 9.94 -18.66 -8.71
CA LEU A 624 9.13 -19.17 -9.82
C LEU A 624 8.22 -20.31 -9.35
N VAL A 625 6.98 -20.29 -9.83
CA VAL A 625 6.04 -21.40 -9.68
C VAL A 625 6.35 -22.42 -10.77
N GLU A 626 6.78 -23.60 -10.36
CA GLU A 626 6.97 -24.70 -11.30
C GLU A 626 5.61 -25.22 -11.81
N PRO A 627 5.50 -25.61 -13.10
CA PRO A 627 4.30 -26.28 -13.60
C PRO A 627 4.03 -27.52 -12.74
N GLU A 628 2.76 -27.73 -12.33
CA GLU A 628 2.38 -28.98 -11.68
C GLU A 628 2.74 -30.14 -12.62
N VAL A 629 3.70 -30.95 -12.25
CA VAL A 629 3.94 -32.23 -12.94
C VAL A 629 2.69 -33.08 -12.71
N PRO A 630 1.93 -33.44 -13.76
CA PRO A 630 0.75 -34.29 -13.58
C PRO A 630 1.18 -35.54 -12.83
N SER A 631 0.56 -35.79 -11.68
CA SER A 631 0.81 -37.00 -10.91
C SER A 631 0.57 -38.18 -11.86
N ARG A 632 1.62 -38.93 -12.21
CA ARG A 632 1.46 -40.18 -12.95
C ARG A 632 0.49 -41.03 -12.14
N SER A 633 -0.72 -41.16 -12.64
CA SER A 633 -1.70 -42.11 -12.12
C SER A 633 -1.02 -43.50 -12.16
N THR A 634 -0.70 -44.02 -11.00
CA THR A 634 -0.25 -45.41 -10.87
C THR A 634 -1.34 -46.32 -11.47
N PRO A 635 -1.05 -47.16 -12.44
CA PRO A 635 -2.07 -48.06 -12.96
C PRO A 635 -2.49 -48.98 -11.82
N THR A 636 -3.78 -48.90 -11.45
CA THR A 636 -4.38 -49.85 -10.51
C THR A 636 -4.30 -51.24 -11.19
N ALA A 637 -3.43 -52.09 -10.68
CA ALA A 637 -3.36 -53.49 -11.12
C ALA A 637 -4.71 -54.15 -10.79
N ALA A 638 -5.47 -54.46 -11.82
CA ALA A 638 -6.65 -55.31 -11.70
C ALA A 638 -6.23 -56.71 -11.25
N ARG A 639 -6.79 -57.14 -10.13
CA ARG A 639 -6.86 -58.55 -9.74
C ARG A 639 -8.32 -58.99 -9.79
#